data_0e38f8978a5fa778a41a075dc843b9d1
#
_entry.id   0e38f8978a5fa778a41a075dc843b9d1
#
_cell.length_a   1.000
_cell.length_b   1.000
_cell.length_c   1.000
_cell.angle_alpha   90.00
_cell.angle_beta   90.00
_cell.angle_gamma   90.00
#
_symmetry.space_group_name_H-M   'P 1'
#
loop_
_entity.id
_entity.type
_entity.pdbx_description
1 polymer ?
#
loop_
_entity_poly.entity_id
_entity_poly.type
_entity_poly.pdbx_seq_one_letter_code
_entity_poly.pdbx_strand_id
1 'polypeptide(L)'
;MLGLLRRLFDNNEREIARYYKQVVEPVNRLEAEVEKLPDLAAAYRELKEKHEKGASLDELLPMAFALTRESAKRYLGMRHFDVQLIGGAVLHEGKIAEMKTGEGKTLVATLAVALNALTGKGVHVVTVNDYLARRDAEWMGPVYRGLGLSVGVIQHASTPAERRKAYLADVTYVTNSELGFDYLRDNMAISPDQLVLRHDHPLHYAIIDEVDSILIDEARTPLIIFCPGEKATDLYYKMAEIAKKLERGLPAEPGVRKEPTGDYTVEEKNRSVHLTLQGIAKAEKLLGIEGLFSPENMELAHMLIQAIRAKELYHRDRDYIVQDGQVIIVDEFTGRLMPGRRYGEGLHQAIEAKEGVRIERENQTLATITYQNFFRLYEKRAGMTGTAKTEEKEFQEIYGMDVVVVPTNRPVVRKDFPDVVYRTEKGKFYAVVEEIAEKYERGQPVLVGTISIEKSERLSQMLKEPRLYLPRLEMRLELFKKASQKQQGPEWDRLRKLLERPAQLKDEDLAPFEGLIPPKGNLRTAWEGLKRAVHTLAVLRQGIPHQVLHAKHHAREAEIVAQAGRSKTVTIATNMAGRGTDIKLGGNPEYLAAALLEKEGFDRYEWKVELFIKKMVAGKEEEARALAQELGIREELLERIREIREECKQDEERVRALGGLFIIGTERHESRRIDNQLRGRSGRQGDKGSSRFFVSLDDELMK
;
A
#
# COMPACT_ATOMS: atom_id res chain seq x y z
N MET A 1 -6.40 -31.04 26.07
CA MET A 1 -7.88 -31.01 26.10
C MET A 1 -8.44 -29.65 25.73
N LEU A 2 -8.01 -28.53 26.30
CA LEU A 2 -8.43 -27.16 25.92
C LEU A 2 -8.13 -26.78 24.45
N GLY A 3 -7.03 -27.23 23.87
CA GLY A 3 -6.69 -26.97 22.46
C GLY A 3 -7.58 -27.74 21.46
N LEU A 4 -8.04 -28.93 21.81
CA LEU A 4 -8.99 -29.70 21.00
C LEU A 4 -10.41 -29.13 21.07
N LEU A 5 -10.82 -28.66 22.25
CA LEU A 5 -12.11 -27.97 22.42
C LEU A 5 -12.15 -26.62 21.67
N ARG A 6 -11.05 -25.86 21.65
CA ARG A 6 -10.95 -24.60 20.90
C ARG A 6 -11.12 -24.83 19.40
N ARG A 7 -10.54 -25.90 18.82
CA ARG A 7 -10.73 -26.31 17.42
C ARG A 7 -12.17 -26.69 17.08
N LEU A 8 -12.90 -27.29 18.01
CA LEU A 8 -14.33 -27.68 17.81
C LEU A 8 -15.28 -26.47 17.75
N PHE A 9 -14.86 -25.30 18.25
CA PHE A 9 -15.65 -24.07 18.29
C PHE A 9 -15.12 -23.00 17.32
N ASP A 10 -14.03 -23.25 16.58
CA ASP A 10 -13.52 -22.31 15.56
C ASP A 10 -14.32 -22.50 14.26
N ASN A 11 -15.19 -21.53 13.99
CA ASN A 11 -16.02 -21.51 12.78
C ASN A 11 -15.14 -21.54 11.51
N ASN A 12 -13.98 -20.90 11.53
CA ASN A 12 -13.07 -20.85 10.39
C ASN A 12 -12.48 -22.23 10.04
N GLU A 13 -12.03 -23.01 11.04
CA GLU A 13 -11.51 -24.36 10.80
C GLU A 13 -12.57 -25.30 10.22
N ARG A 14 -13.83 -25.15 10.65
CA ARG A 14 -14.96 -25.92 10.08
C ARG A 14 -15.23 -25.55 8.63
N GLU A 15 -15.22 -24.27 8.31
CA GLU A 15 -15.38 -23.80 6.94
C GLU A 15 -14.25 -24.33 6.05
N ILE A 16 -13.00 -24.25 6.48
CA ILE A 16 -11.85 -24.79 5.73
C ILE A 16 -11.99 -26.29 5.50
N ALA A 17 -12.39 -27.07 6.51
CA ALA A 17 -12.62 -28.51 6.36
C ALA A 17 -13.77 -28.81 5.38
N ARG A 18 -14.83 -27.99 5.38
CA ARG A 18 -15.95 -28.09 4.42
C ARG A 18 -15.44 -27.87 2.99
N TYR A 19 -14.71 -26.77 2.73
CA TYR A 19 -14.16 -26.48 1.41
C TYR A 19 -13.18 -27.56 0.94
N TYR A 20 -12.36 -28.08 1.83
CA TYR A 20 -11.43 -29.16 1.47
C TYR A 20 -12.19 -30.36 0.94
N LYS A 21 -13.20 -30.82 1.65
CA LYS A 21 -14.02 -31.99 1.27
C LYS A 21 -14.89 -31.73 0.03
N GLN A 22 -15.52 -30.56 -0.06
CA GLN A 22 -16.51 -30.27 -1.10
C GLN A 22 -15.90 -29.71 -2.39
N VAL A 23 -14.70 -29.13 -2.33
CA VAL A 23 -14.05 -28.47 -3.47
C VAL A 23 -12.71 -29.11 -3.79
N VAL A 24 -11.78 -29.13 -2.83
CA VAL A 24 -10.41 -29.58 -3.09
C VAL A 24 -10.35 -31.04 -3.54
N GLU A 25 -10.98 -31.95 -2.79
CA GLU A 25 -10.98 -33.37 -3.14
C GLU A 25 -11.63 -33.65 -4.50
N PRO A 26 -12.82 -33.11 -4.84
CA PRO A 26 -13.42 -33.30 -6.16
C PRO A 26 -12.55 -32.75 -7.30
N VAL A 27 -11.99 -31.53 -7.15
CA VAL A 27 -11.12 -30.94 -8.17
C VAL A 27 -9.86 -31.78 -8.40
N ASN A 28 -9.23 -32.28 -7.32
CA ASN A 28 -8.04 -33.14 -7.43
C ASN A 28 -8.35 -34.46 -8.12
N ARG A 29 -9.55 -35.04 -7.96
CA ARG A 29 -9.96 -36.27 -8.66
C ARG A 29 -10.10 -36.04 -10.18
N LEU A 30 -10.55 -34.85 -10.59
CA LEU A 30 -10.74 -34.51 -11.99
C LEU A 30 -9.44 -34.11 -12.70
N GLU A 31 -8.35 -33.84 -11.98
CA GLU A 31 -7.11 -33.30 -12.55
C GLU A 31 -6.54 -34.18 -13.65
N ALA A 32 -6.46 -35.50 -13.43
CA ALA A 32 -5.91 -36.44 -14.42
C ALA A 32 -6.79 -36.62 -15.67
N GLU A 33 -8.08 -36.38 -15.55
CA GLU A 33 -9.03 -36.39 -16.68
C GLU A 33 -8.88 -35.10 -17.50
N VAL A 34 -8.88 -33.95 -16.84
CA VAL A 34 -8.79 -32.64 -17.48
C VAL A 34 -7.44 -32.44 -18.16
N GLU A 35 -6.34 -32.96 -17.58
CA GLU A 35 -5.01 -32.90 -18.20
C GLU A 35 -4.94 -33.56 -19.59
N LYS A 36 -5.80 -34.54 -19.86
CA LYS A 36 -5.85 -35.27 -21.16
C LYS A 36 -6.74 -34.56 -22.19
N LEU A 37 -7.49 -33.53 -21.80
CA LEU A 37 -8.38 -32.83 -22.73
C LEU A 37 -7.56 -32.05 -23.75
N PRO A 38 -7.80 -32.25 -25.06
CA PRO A 38 -7.07 -31.52 -26.11
C PRO A 38 -7.49 -30.04 -26.20
N ASP A 39 -8.76 -29.75 -25.93
CA ASP A 39 -9.36 -28.40 -26.03
C ASP A 39 -10.13 -28.06 -24.76
N LEU A 40 -9.55 -27.19 -23.94
CA LEU A 40 -10.16 -26.73 -22.70
C LEU A 40 -11.33 -25.78 -22.96
N ALA A 41 -11.27 -25.00 -24.06
CA ALA A 41 -12.35 -24.08 -24.43
C ALA A 41 -13.63 -24.83 -24.86
N ALA A 42 -13.48 -25.97 -25.55
CA ALA A 42 -14.61 -26.84 -25.87
C ALA A 42 -15.26 -27.40 -24.62
N ALA A 43 -14.47 -27.96 -23.69
CA ALA A 43 -14.96 -28.47 -22.41
C ALA A 43 -15.63 -27.36 -21.58
N TYR A 44 -15.09 -26.15 -21.59
CA TYR A 44 -15.69 -25.02 -20.89
C TYR A 44 -17.04 -24.58 -21.52
N ARG A 45 -17.17 -24.61 -22.84
CA ARG A 45 -18.45 -24.37 -23.53
C ARG A 45 -19.52 -25.37 -23.13
N GLU A 46 -19.17 -26.66 -22.98
CA GLU A 46 -20.10 -27.67 -22.48
C GLU A 46 -20.62 -27.34 -21.07
N LEU A 47 -19.79 -26.77 -20.19
CA LEU A 47 -20.24 -26.31 -18.88
C LEU A 47 -21.23 -25.14 -19.00
N LYS A 48 -20.97 -24.22 -19.92
CA LYS A 48 -21.88 -23.11 -20.19
C LYS A 48 -23.24 -23.61 -20.65
N GLU A 49 -23.26 -24.55 -21.59
CA GLU A 49 -24.51 -25.17 -22.06
C GLU A 49 -25.26 -25.92 -20.93
N LYS A 50 -24.54 -26.59 -20.03
CA LYS A 50 -25.16 -27.23 -18.86
C LYS A 50 -25.79 -26.20 -17.93
N HIS A 51 -25.12 -25.06 -17.71
CA HIS A 51 -25.67 -23.96 -16.94
C HIS A 51 -26.92 -23.38 -17.59
N GLU A 52 -26.91 -23.14 -18.89
CA GLU A 52 -28.08 -22.67 -19.66
C GLU A 52 -29.26 -23.66 -19.61
N LYS A 53 -29.00 -24.95 -19.46
CA LYS A 53 -30.00 -26.01 -19.23
C LYS A 53 -30.46 -26.16 -17.78
N GLY A 54 -29.93 -25.31 -16.86
CA GLY A 54 -30.41 -25.21 -15.49
C GLY A 54 -29.48 -25.81 -14.42
N ALA A 55 -28.28 -26.29 -14.77
CA ALA A 55 -27.31 -26.71 -13.78
C ALA A 55 -26.82 -25.49 -12.96
N SER A 56 -26.72 -25.63 -11.64
CA SER A 56 -26.22 -24.57 -10.76
C SER A 56 -24.71 -24.38 -10.90
N LEU A 57 -24.20 -23.18 -10.58
CA LEU A 57 -22.77 -22.95 -10.56
C LEU A 57 -22.05 -23.83 -9.52
N ASP A 58 -22.70 -24.16 -8.39
CA ASP A 58 -22.13 -25.04 -7.37
C ASP A 58 -21.95 -26.47 -7.88
N GLU A 59 -22.88 -26.99 -8.68
CA GLU A 59 -22.73 -28.29 -9.34
C GLU A 59 -21.58 -28.30 -10.36
N LEU A 60 -21.38 -27.20 -11.06
CA LEU A 60 -20.36 -27.05 -12.09
C LEU A 60 -18.97 -26.67 -11.52
N LEU A 61 -18.90 -26.20 -10.28
CA LEU A 61 -17.68 -25.68 -9.64
C LEU A 61 -16.50 -26.65 -9.74
N PRO A 62 -16.59 -27.96 -9.43
CA PRO A 62 -15.42 -28.83 -9.44
C PRO A 62 -14.77 -28.92 -10.83
N MET A 63 -15.58 -29.06 -11.89
CA MET A 63 -15.08 -29.14 -13.26
C MET A 63 -14.56 -27.79 -13.74
N ALA A 64 -15.25 -26.69 -13.47
CA ALA A 64 -14.79 -25.34 -13.85
C ALA A 64 -13.47 -24.99 -13.19
N PHE A 65 -13.28 -25.35 -11.91
CA PHE A 65 -12.02 -25.15 -11.21
C PHE A 65 -10.90 -26.05 -11.76
N ALA A 66 -11.20 -27.31 -12.08
CA ALA A 66 -10.22 -28.21 -12.71
C ALA A 66 -9.77 -27.70 -14.08
N LEU A 67 -10.68 -27.21 -14.92
CA LEU A 67 -10.37 -26.62 -16.23
C LEU A 67 -9.53 -25.33 -16.05
N THR A 68 -9.89 -24.47 -15.09
CA THR A 68 -9.15 -23.24 -14.84
C THR A 68 -7.75 -23.52 -14.31
N ARG A 69 -7.60 -24.51 -13.41
CA ARG A 69 -6.31 -24.97 -12.89
C ARG A 69 -5.40 -25.49 -14.01
N GLU A 70 -5.94 -26.30 -14.90
CA GLU A 70 -5.22 -26.82 -16.05
C GLU A 70 -4.86 -25.72 -17.06
N SER A 71 -5.78 -24.79 -17.32
CA SER A 71 -5.50 -23.61 -18.14
C SER A 71 -4.34 -22.78 -17.57
N ALA A 72 -4.34 -22.51 -16.27
CA ALA A 72 -3.24 -21.80 -15.61
C ALA A 72 -1.91 -22.59 -15.71
N LYS A 73 -1.94 -23.92 -15.59
CA LYS A 73 -0.78 -24.79 -15.75
C LYS A 73 -0.23 -24.74 -17.17
N ARG A 74 -1.08 -24.83 -18.19
CA ARG A 74 -0.69 -24.84 -19.61
C ARG A 74 -0.14 -23.50 -20.07
N TYR A 75 -0.84 -22.40 -19.75
CA TYR A 75 -0.54 -21.09 -20.33
C TYR A 75 0.36 -20.21 -19.46
N LEU A 76 0.38 -20.42 -18.12
CA LEU A 76 1.23 -19.66 -17.21
C LEU A 76 2.33 -20.50 -16.53
N GLY A 77 2.27 -21.82 -16.63
CA GLY A 77 3.14 -22.72 -15.86
C GLY A 77 2.80 -22.74 -14.36
N MET A 78 1.61 -22.25 -13.98
CA MET A 78 1.18 -22.09 -12.59
C MET A 78 0.01 -23.03 -12.28
N ARG A 79 0.28 -24.06 -11.47
CA ARG A 79 -0.79 -24.91 -10.95
C ARG A 79 -1.30 -24.35 -9.62
N HIS A 80 -2.59 -24.10 -9.50
CA HIS A 80 -3.18 -23.66 -8.23
C HIS A 80 -2.93 -24.68 -7.10
N PHE A 81 -2.49 -24.20 -5.95
CA PHE A 81 -2.39 -25.01 -4.73
C PHE A 81 -3.77 -25.33 -4.16
N ASP A 82 -3.85 -26.36 -3.33
CA ASP A 82 -5.11 -26.77 -2.72
C ASP A 82 -5.74 -25.66 -1.87
N VAL A 83 -4.92 -24.89 -1.12
CA VAL A 83 -5.39 -23.74 -0.37
C VAL A 83 -5.94 -22.62 -1.28
N GLN A 84 -5.42 -22.52 -2.50
CA GLN A 84 -5.91 -21.54 -3.48
C GLN A 84 -7.27 -21.93 -4.06
N LEU A 85 -7.57 -23.22 -4.19
CA LEU A 85 -8.91 -23.71 -4.55
C LEU A 85 -9.93 -23.31 -3.47
N ILE A 86 -9.55 -23.39 -2.18
CA ILE A 86 -10.39 -22.91 -1.08
C ILE A 86 -10.65 -21.41 -1.23
N GLY A 87 -9.62 -20.62 -1.49
CA GLY A 87 -9.77 -19.17 -1.73
C GLY A 87 -10.74 -18.85 -2.87
N GLY A 88 -10.63 -19.57 -3.99
CA GLY A 88 -11.56 -19.45 -5.12
C GLY A 88 -13.01 -19.77 -4.76
N ALA A 89 -13.24 -20.81 -3.96
CA ALA A 89 -14.58 -21.18 -3.50
C ALA A 89 -15.18 -20.12 -2.54
N VAL A 90 -14.35 -19.56 -1.64
CA VAL A 90 -14.76 -18.46 -0.76
C VAL A 90 -15.22 -17.25 -1.58
N LEU A 91 -14.45 -16.89 -2.62
CA LEU A 91 -14.83 -15.80 -3.53
C LEU A 91 -16.13 -16.13 -4.27
N HIS A 92 -16.28 -17.36 -4.76
CA HIS A 92 -17.53 -17.79 -5.41
C HIS A 92 -18.75 -17.64 -4.50
N GLU A 93 -18.63 -17.95 -3.22
CA GLU A 93 -19.74 -17.79 -2.24
C GLU A 93 -20.03 -16.31 -1.88
N GLY A 94 -19.34 -15.33 -2.46
CA GLY A 94 -19.56 -13.92 -2.16
C GLY A 94 -18.99 -13.49 -0.81
N LYS A 95 -17.99 -14.18 -0.33
CA LYS A 95 -17.29 -13.91 0.93
C LYS A 95 -15.94 -13.23 0.71
N ILE A 96 -15.27 -12.88 1.78
CA ILE A 96 -13.92 -12.32 1.74
C ILE A 96 -12.91 -13.44 2.04
N ALA A 97 -12.01 -13.68 1.08
CA ALA A 97 -10.87 -14.57 1.27
C ALA A 97 -9.70 -13.79 1.88
N GLU A 98 -9.45 -13.96 3.19
CA GLU A 98 -8.21 -13.46 3.77
C GLU A 98 -7.07 -14.43 3.43
N MET A 99 -6.24 -14.04 2.50
CA MET A 99 -5.03 -14.76 2.10
C MET A 99 -3.81 -13.90 2.34
N LYS A 100 -2.82 -14.41 3.05
CA LYS A 100 -1.61 -13.63 3.35
C LYS A 100 -0.95 -13.13 2.07
N THR A 101 -0.29 -11.99 2.17
CA THR A 101 0.43 -11.41 1.03
C THR A 101 1.46 -12.40 0.49
N GLY A 102 1.52 -12.57 -0.83
CA GLY A 102 2.37 -13.55 -1.48
C GLY A 102 1.75 -14.94 -1.69
N GLU A 103 0.50 -15.19 -1.23
CA GLU A 103 -0.22 -16.47 -1.45
C GLU A 103 -0.90 -16.57 -2.84
N GLY A 104 -0.66 -15.62 -3.74
CA GLY A 104 -1.14 -15.66 -5.12
C GLY A 104 -2.62 -15.33 -5.31
N LYS A 105 -3.14 -14.34 -4.58
CA LYS A 105 -4.53 -13.87 -4.69
C LYS A 105 -4.99 -13.61 -6.14
N THR A 106 -4.14 -12.99 -6.95
CA THR A 106 -4.43 -12.70 -8.36
C THR A 106 -4.75 -13.98 -9.14
N LEU A 107 -3.98 -15.06 -8.90
CA LEU A 107 -4.23 -16.36 -9.53
C LEU A 107 -5.50 -17.03 -8.97
N VAL A 108 -5.75 -16.89 -7.67
CA VAL A 108 -6.96 -17.43 -7.00
C VAL A 108 -8.23 -16.85 -7.59
N ALA A 109 -8.25 -15.55 -7.88
CA ALA A 109 -9.40 -14.88 -8.48
C ALA A 109 -9.86 -15.54 -9.79
N THR A 110 -8.91 -16.10 -10.59
CA THR A 110 -9.25 -16.72 -11.88
C THR A 110 -10.23 -17.87 -11.74
N LEU A 111 -10.21 -18.60 -10.64
CA LEU A 111 -11.12 -19.71 -10.35
C LEU A 111 -12.57 -19.24 -10.25
N ALA A 112 -12.82 -18.27 -9.37
CA ALA A 112 -14.17 -17.73 -9.17
C ALA A 112 -14.65 -16.91 -10.38
N VAL A 113 -13.74 -16.20 -11.06
CA VAL A 113 -14.04 -15.47 -12.31
C VAL A 113 -14.52 -16.44 -13.38
N ALA A 114 -13.74 -17.48 -13.69
CA ALA A 114 -14.10 -18.45 -14.72
C ALA A 114 -15.42 -19.16 -14.40
N LEU A 115 -15.66 -19.54 -13.15
CA LEU A 115 -16.94 -20.16 -12.78
C LEU A 115 -18.12 -19.21 -12.98
N ASN A 116 -18.02 -17.98 -12.54
CA ASN A 116 -19.13 -17.03 -12.62
C ASN A 116 -19.33 -16.44 -14.04
N ALA A 117 -18.30 -16.47 -14.90
CA ALA A 117 -18.41 -16.09 -16.30
C ALA A 117 -19.30 -17.04 -17.11
N LEU A 118 -19.56 -18.28 -16.63
CA LEU A 118 -20.54 -19.21 -17.23
C LEU A 118 -21.94 -18.59 -17.35
N THR A 119 -22.30 -17.64 -16.47
CA THR A 119 -23.59 -16.95 -16.52
C THR A 119 -23.75 -16.06 -17.76
N GLY A 120 -22.67 -15.70 -18.46
CA GLY A 120 -22.69 -14.75 -19.58
C GLY A 120 -22.96 -13.29 -19.19
N LYS A 121 -23.15 -13.00 -17.88
CA LYS A 121 -23.51 -11.65 -17.38
C LYS A 121 -22.30 -10.72 -17.16
N GLY A 122 -21.07 -11.21 -17.29
CA GLY A 122 -19.83 -10.49 -17.07
C GLY A 122 -19.39 -10.48 -15.59
N VAL A 123 -18.08 -10.47 -15.42
CA VAL A 123 -17.44 -10.43 -14.09
C VAL A 123 -16.46 -9.26 -14.05
N HIS A 124 -16.57 -8.43 -13.04
CA HIS A 124 -15.65 -7.32 -12.80
C HIS A 124 -14.59 -7.70 -11.77
N VAL A 125 -13.31 -7.59 -12.12
CA VAL A 125 -12.18 -7.70 -11.20
C VAL A 125 -11.69 -6.30 -10.89
N VAL A 126 -11.94 -5.87 -9.67
CA VAL A 126 -11.72 -4.49 -9.23
C VAL A 126 -10.39 -4.37 -8.52
N THR A 127 -9.56 -3.44 -8.97
CA THR A 127 -8.23 -3.15 -8.41
C THR A 127 -8.13 -1.72 -7.89
N VAL A 128 -7.07 -1.41 -7.16
CA VAL A 128 -6.86 -0.07 -6.55
C VAL A 128 -6.16 0.94 -7.46
N ASN A 129 -5.64 0.54 -8.63
CA ASN A 129 -5.00 1.44 -9.57
C ASN A 129 -4.89 0.85 -10.98
N ASP A 130 -4.67 1.73 -11.98
CA ASP A 130 -4.57 1.38 -13.41
C ASP A 130 -3.43 0.40 -13.72
N TYR A 131 -2.30 0.53 -13.02
CA TYR A 131 -1.16 -0.37 -13.21
C TYR A 131 -1.55 -1.82 -12.88
N LEU A 132 -2.20 -2.03 -11.73
CA LEU A 132 -2.66 -3.37 -11.33
C LEU A 132 -3.75 -3.90 -12.25
N ALA A 133 -4.71 -3.06 -12.65
CA ALA A 133 -5.77 -3.46 -13.57
C ALA A 133 -5.18 -3.98 -14.90
N ARG A 134 -4.24 -3.25 -15.49
CA ARG A 134 -3.56 -3.66 -16.72
C ARG A 134 -2.69 -4.89 -16.50
N ARG A 135 -1.78 -4.85 -15.52
CA ARG A 135 -0.87 -5.96 -15.21
C ARG A 135 -1.63 -7.27 -15.01
N ASP A 136 -2.68 -7.26 -14.19
CA ASP A 136 -3.40 -8.48 -13.82
C ASP A 136 -4.26 -8.99 -14.99
N ALA A 137 -4.84 -8.10 -15.79
CA ALA A 137 -5.55 -8.46 -17.01
C ALA A 137 -4.63 -9.14 -18.04
N GLU A 138 -3.43 -8.59 -18.23
CA GLU A 138 -2.43 -9.15 -19.15
C GLU A 138 -1.87 -10.46 -18.62
N TRP A 139 -1.53 -10.51 -17.35
CA TRP A 139 -0.95 -11.70 -16.72
C TRP A 139 -1.92 -12.87 -16.62
N MET A 140 -3.17 -12.65 -16.18
CA MET A 140 -4.19 -13.70 -16.04
C MET A 140 -4.97 -13.94 -17.34
N GLY A 141 -4.91 -13.01 -18.29
CA GLY A 141 -5.60 -13.12 -19.57
C GLY A 141 -5.39 -14.43 -20.34
N PRO A 142 -4.17 -15.00 -20.39
CA PRO A 142 -3.96 -16.31 -21.03
C PRO A 142 -4.78 -17.44 -20.41
N VAL A 143 -5.04 -17.43 -19.11
CA VAL A 143 -5.88 -18.44 -18.43
C VAL A 143 -7.30 -18.36 -18.96
N TYR A 144 -7.87 -17.17 -19.03
CA TYR A 144 -9.23 -16.94 -19.50
C TYR A 144 -9.38 -17.25 -21.00
N ARG A 145 -8.44 -16.76 -21.81
CA ARG A 145 -8.43 -17.05 -23.26
C ARG A 145 -8.28 -18.54 -23.57
N GLY A 146 -7.50 -19.27 -22.75
CA GLY A 146 -7.38 -20.73 -22.83
C GLY A 146 -8.70 -21.46 -22.58
N LEU A 147 -9.65 -20.83 -21.89
CA LEU A 147 -11.02 -21.31 -21.68
C LEU A 147 -12.02 -20.74 -22.72
N GLY A 148 -11.56 -19.92 -23.66
CA GLY A 148 -12.40 -19.26 -24.65
C GLY A 148 -13.11 -18.01 -24.15
N LEU A 149 -12.71 -17.46 -22.99
CA LEU A 149 -13.29 -16.24 -22.42
C LEU A 149 -12.58 -14.99 -22.94
N SER A 150 -13.37 -13.94 -23.16
CA SER A 150 -12.88 -12.61 -23.54
C SER A 150 -12.49 -11.79 -22.30
N VAL A 151 -11.44 -10.98 -22.43
CA VAL A 151 -10.92 -10.13 -21.36
C VAL A 151 -10.86 -8.68 -21.81
N GLY A 152 -11.47 -7.78 -21.05
CA GLY A 152 -11.37 -6.34 -21.21
C GLY A 152 -10.59 -5.70 -20.05
N VAL A 153 -9.98 -4.56 -20.32
CA VAL A 153 -9.33 -3.72 -19.32
C VAL A 153 -9.74 -2.27 -19.50
N ILE A 154 -10.04 -1.60 -18.42
CA ILE A 154 -10.38 -0.18 -18.39
C ILE A 154 -9.34 0.57 -17.58
N GLN A 155 -8.81 1.62 -18.19
CA GLN A 155 -7.84 2.54 -17.61
C GLN A 155 -8.39 3.97 -17.66
N HIS A 156 -7.74 4.87 -16.95
CA HIS A 156 -8.14 6.29 -16.93
C HIS A 156 -8.24 6.90 -18.33
N ALA A 157 -7.29 6.59 -19.21
CA ALA A 157 -7.25 7.11 -20.59
C ALA A 157 -8.23 6.43 -21.57
N SER A 158 -8.96 5.38 -21.15
CA SER A 158 -9.87 4.65 -22.03
C SER A 158 -11.04 5.51 -22.50
N THR A 159 -11.29 5.50 -23.82
CA THR A 159 -12.42 6.18 -24.44
C THR A 159 -13.76 5.48 -24.12
N PRO A 160 -14.92 6.16 -24.25
CA PRO A 160 -16.23 5.53 -24.04
C PRO A 160 -16.47 4.28 -24.90
N ALA A 161 -15.98 4.26 -26.13
CA ALA A 161 -16.11 3.10 -27.02
C ALA A 161 -15.28 1.91 -26.53
N GLU A 162 -14.05 2.14 -26.07
CA GLU A 162 -13.18 1.12 -25.46
C GLU A 162 -13.76 0.59 -24.16
N ARG A 163 -14.31 1.49 -23.31
CA ARG A 163 -14.99 1.09 -22.06
C ARG A 163 -16.17 0.17 -22.34
N ARG A 164 -17.04 0.54 -23.28
CA ARG A 164 -18.18 -0.29 -23.69
C ARG A 164 -17.72 -1.66 -24.17
N LYS A 165 -16.70 -1.71 -25.03
CA LYS A 165 -16.13 -2.98 -25.51
C LYS A 165 -15.58 -3.82 -24.37
N ALA A 166 -14.91 -3.19 -23.40
CA ALA A 166 -14.34 -3.88 -22.24
C ALA A 166 -15.43 -4.43 -21.31
N TYR A 167 -16.49 -3.68 -21.03
CA TYR A 167 -17.62 -4.16 -20.21
C TYR A 167 -18.44 -5.27 -20.89
N LEU A 168 -18.42 -5.35 -22.21
CA LEU A 168 -19.05 -6.45 -22.94
C LEU A 168 -18.23 -7.75 -22.92
N ALA A 169 -16.96 -7.70 -22.52
CA ALA A 169 -16.14 -8.89 -22.34
C ALA A 169 -16.67 -9.77 -21.18
N ASP A 170 -16.34 -11.07 -21.19
CA ASP A 170 -16.72 -11.98 -20.11
C ASP A 170 -16.08 -11.60 -18.77
N VAL A 171 -14.86 -11.04 -18.83
CA VAL A 171 -14.08 -10.59 -17.68
C VAL A 171 -13.58 -9.17 -17.92
N THR A 172 -13.83 -8.26 -17.00
CA THR A 172 -13.37 -6.87 -17.09
C THR A 172 -12.53 -6.51 -15.87
N TYR A 173 -11.27 -6.14 -16.11
CA TYR A 173 -10.38 -5.56 -15.11
C TYR A 173 -10.53 -4.04 -15.11
N VAL A 174 -10.76 -3.46 -13.95
CA VAL A 174 -11.07 -2.03 -13.82
C VAL A 174 -10.68 -1.53 -12.42
N THR A 175 -10.36 -0.26 -12.28
CA THR A 175 -10.14 0.34 -10.94
C THR A 175 -11.47 0.66 -10.26
N ASN A 176 -11.44 0.69 -8.93
CA ASN A 176 -12.60 1.09 -8.13
C ASN A 176 -13.14 2.47 -8.53
N SER A 177 -12.25 3.43 -8.82
CA SER A 177 -12.63 4.79 -9.22
C SER A 177 -13.26 4.85 -10.60
N GLU A 178 -12.62 4.26 -11.63
CA GLU A 178 -13.14 4.28 -13.00
C GLU A 178 -14.51 3.60 -13.10
N LEU A 179 -14.65 2.46 -12.42
CA LEU A 179 -15.92 1.72 -12.37
C LEU A 179 -17.05 2.54 -11.73
N GLY A 180 -16.76 3.20 -10.61
CA GLY A 180 -17.74 4.06 -9.95
C GLY A 180 -18.06 5.34 -10.75
N PHE A 181 -17.07 5.93 -11.44
CA PHE A 181 -17.32 7.06 -12.34
C PHE A 181 -18.09 6.65 -13.59
N ASP A 182 -17.84 5.46 -14.14
CA ASP A 182 -18.64 4.94 -15.28
C ASP A 182 -20.09 4.74 -14.86
N TYR A 183 -20.32 4.19 -13.67
CA TYR A 183 -21.67 4.09 -13.11
C TYR A 183 -22.35 5.46 -12.98
N LEU A 184 -21.66 6.47 -12.43
CA LEU A 184 -22.21 7.82 -12.32
C LEU A 184 -22.50 8.44 -13.70
N ARG A 185 -21.58 8.28 -14.66
CA ARG A 185 -21.77 8.76 -16.05
C ARG A 185 -22.98 8.11 -16.73
N ASP A 186 -23.13 6.80 -16.56
CA ASP A 186 -24.27 6.07 -17.12
C ASP A 186 -25.61 6.54 -16.51
N ASN A 187 -25.62 6.86 -15.20
CA ASN A 187 -26.82 7.43 -14.56
C ASN A 187 -27.15 8.86 -15.01
N MET A 188 -26.20 9.56 -15.63
CA MET A 188 -26.39 10.89 -16.21
C MET A 188 -26.67 10.83 -17.74
N ALA A 189 -26.58 9.65 -18.34
CA ALA A 189 -26.79 9.46 -19.79
C ALA A 189 -28.20 9.83 -20.20
N ILE A 190 -28.33 10.53 -21.35
CA ILE A 190 -29.62 10.97 -21.89
C ILE A 190 -30.18 9.92 -22.87
N SER A 191 -29.30 9.11 -23.45
CA SER A 191 -29.67 8.07 -24.41
C SER A 191 -28.91 6.76 -24.20
N PRO A 192 -29.47 5.59 -24.57
CA PRO A 192 -28.85 4.28 -24.35
C PRO A 192 -27.49 4.10 -25.02
N ASP A 193 -27.21 4.80 -26.10
CA ASP A 193 -25.96 4.75 -26.84
C ASP A 193 -24.81 5.45 -26.08
N GLN A 194 -25.11 6.22 -25.06
CA GLN A 194 -24.11 6.84 -24.15
C GLN A 194 -23.67 5.89 -23.04
N LEU A 195 -24.43 4.84 -22.73
CA LEU A 195 -24.10 3.88 -21.68
C LEU A 195 -22.84 3.10 -22.03
N VAL A 196 -21.98 2.89 -21.07
CA VAL A 196 -20.75 2.08 -21.20
C VAL A 196 -20.85 0.74 -20.51
N LEU A 197 -21.56 0.66 -19.37
CA LEU A 197 -21.85 -0.59 -18.68
C LEU A 197 -22.81 -1.48 -19.50
N ARG A 198 -22.86 -2.76 -19.17
CA ARG A 198 -23.84 -3.69 -19.78
C ARG A 198 -25.27 -3.21 -19.55
N HIS A 199 -26.11 -3.31 -20.55
CA HIS A 199 -27.52 -2.94 -20.42
C HIS A 199 -28.29 -3.89 -19.49
N ASP A 200 -28.03 -5.20 -19.66
CA ASP A 200 -28.59 -6.23 -18.82
C ASP A 200 -27.53 -6.61 -17.75
N HIS A 201 -27.88 -6.58 -16.49
CA HIS A 201 -26.98 -6.89 -15.37
C HIS A 201 -25.68 -6.07 -15.34
N PRO A 202 -25.74 -4.73 -15.26
CA PRO A 202 -24.55 -3.88 -15.28
C PRO A 202 -23.60 -4.15 -14.09
N LEU A 203 -24.12 -4.61 -12.96
CA LEU A 203 -23.40 -4.87 -11.72
C LEU A 203 -23.69 -6.29 -11.20
N HIS A 204 -23.41 -7.30 -12.03
CA HIS A 204 -23.70 -8.69 -11.70
C HIS A 204 -22.76 -9.25 -10.62
N TYR A 205 -21.47 -9.37 -10.89
CA TYR A 205 -20.51 -9.91 -9.95
C TYR A 205 -19.20 -9.11 -9.94
N ALA A 206 -18.76 -8.72 -8.75
CA ALA A 206 -17.47 -8.09 -8.54
C ALA A 206 -16.58 -8.92 -7.59
N ILE A 207 -15.32 -9.09 -7.98
CA ILE A 207 -14.25 -9.51 -7.09
C ILE A 207 -13.38 -8.30 -6.81
N ILE A 208 -13.32 -7.89 -5.54
CA ILE A 208 -12.62 -6.68 -5.10
C ILE A 208 -11.27 -7.09 -4.52
N ASP A 209 -10.18 -6.78 -5.24
CA ASP A 209 -8.83 -6.99 -4.70
C ASP A 209 -8.49 -5.88 -3.72
N GLU A 210 -7.73 -6.23 -2.69
CA GLU A 210 -7.41 -5.36 -1.56
C GLU A 210 -8.70 -4.73 -0.97
N VAL A 211 -9.69 -5.59 -0.74
CA VAL A 211 -11.06 -5.22 -0.34
C VAL A 211 -11.12 -4.35 0.91
N ASP A 212 -10.20 -4.51 1.83
CA ASP A 212 -10.09 -3.69 3.03
C ASP A 212 -9.69 -2.24 2.73
N SER A 213 -8.87 -2.00 1.70
CA SER A 213 -8.58 -0.64 1.26
C SER A 213 -9.81 0.04 0.66
N ILE A 214 -10.52 -0.67 -0.21
CA ILE A 214 -11.63 -0.09 -0.98
C ILE A 214 -12.89 0.05 -0.11
N LEU A 215 -13.23 -0.99 0.66
CA LEU A 215 -14.50 -1.03 1.40
C LEU A 215 -14.40 -0.58 2.86
N ILE A 216 -13.19 -0.38 3.42
CA ILE A 216 -13.00 0.17 4.77
C ILE A 216 -12.32 1.53 4.68
N ASP A 217 -11.06 1.61 4.19
CA ASP A 217 -10.30 2.88 4.19
C ASP A 217 -10.95 3.96 3.33
N GLU A 218 -11.32 3.61 2.10
CA GLU A 218 -11.89 4.53 1.12
C GLU A 218 -13.44 4.51 1.09
N ALA A 219 -14.07 3.70 1.95
CA ALA A 219 -15.51 3.43 1.89
C ALA A 219 -16.38 4.69 1.88
N ARG A 220 -16.03 5.67 2.67
CA ARG A 220 -16.77 6.93 2.84
C ARG A 220 -16.35 8.02 1.85
N THR A 221 -15.28 7.81 1.09
CA THR A 221 -14.82 8.78 0.10
C THR A 221 -15.82 8.84 -1.05
N PRO A 222 -16.42 10.01 -1.33
CA PRO A 222 -17.38 10.12 -2.43
C PRO A 222 -16.67 10.22 -3.77
N LEU A 223 -17.21 9.55 -4.76
CA LEU A 223 -16.99 9.85 -6.16
C LEU A 223 -17.93 10.99 -6.53
N ILE A 224 -17.43 12.07 -7.11
CA ILE A 224 -18.21 13.26 -7.41
C ILE A 224 -17.98 13.66 -8.85
N ILE A 225 -19.06 13.84 -9.61
CA ILE A 225 -19.04 14.51 -10.91
C ILE A 225 -19.61 15.92 -10.71
N PHE A 226 -18.87 16.90 -11.18
CA PHE A 226 -19.25 18.30 -11.05
C PHE A 226 -19.06 19.04 -12.38
N CYS A 227 -19.79 20.12 -12.58
CA CYS A 227 -19.55 21.12 -13.62
C CYS A 227 -18.99 22.40 -13.02
N PRO A 228 -18.17 23.17 -13.76
CA PRO A 228 -17.69 24.46 -13.31
C PRO A 228 -18.85 25.44 -13.02
N GLY A 229 -18.92 25.95 -11.81
CA GLY A 229 -19.86 26.98 -11.42
C GLY A 229 -19.43 28.41 -11.82
N GLU A 230 -20.29 29.40 -11.59
CA GLU A 230 -20.12 30.74 -12.19
C GLU A 230 -19.24 31.72 -11.41
N LYS A 231 -18.66 31.43 -10.22
CA LYS A 231 -18.14 32.49 -9.33
C LYS A 231 -16.65 32.49 -8.96
N ALA A 232 -16.30 33.68 -8.76
CA ALA A 232 -15.16 34.56 -8.46
C ALA A 232 -14.09 34.00 -7.51
N THR A 233 -12.89 34.02 -8.03
CA THR A 233 -11.64 33.50 -7.43
C THR A 233 -10.90 34.54 -6.58
N ASP A 234 -11.12 35.84 -6.80
CA ASP A 234 -10.32 36.92 -6.18
C ASP A 234 -10.54 37.06 -4.66
N LEU A 235 -11.75 36.69 -4.18
CA LEU A 235 -12.09 36.73 -2.76
C LEU A 235 -11.27 35.72 -1.93
N TYR A 236 -10.97 34.55 -2.47
CA TYR A 236 -10.17 33.56 -1.75
C TYR A 236 -8.72 34.04 -1.52
N TYR A 237 -8.10 34.72 -2.49
CA TYR A 237 -6.78 35.33 -2.26
C TYR A 237 -6.84 36.42 -1.17
N LYS A 238 -7.88 37.27 -1.18
CA LYS A 238 -8.09 38.25 -0.16
C LYS A 238 -8.25 37.63 1.23
N MET A 239 -9.03 36.54 1.34
CA MET A 239 -9.21 35.81 2.60
C MET A 239 -7.92 35.13 3.07
N ALA A 240 -7.12 34.58 2.18
CA ALA A 240 -5.82 34.01 2.52
C ALA A 240 -4.86 35.07 3.08
N GLU A 241 -4.85 36.28 2.53
CA GLU A 241 -4.04 37.38 3.05
C GLU A 241 -4.53 37.89 4.40
N ILE A 242 -5.86 37.91 4.65
CA ILE A 242 -6.42 38.23 5.96
C ILE A 242 -6.09 37.17 6.99
N ALA A 243 -6.20 35.87 6.62
CA ALA A 243 -5.86 34.76 7.49
C ALA A 243 -4.39 34.79 7.97
N LYS A 244 -3.46 35.26 7.11
CA LYS A 244 -2.06 35.48 7.50
C LYS A 244 -1.89 36.52 8.60
N LYS A 245 -2.74 37.53 8.65
CA LYS A 245 -2.68 38.65 9.62
C LYS A 245 -3.36 38.31 10.95
N LEU A 246 -4.14 37.25 11.01
CA LEU A 246 -4.78 36.76 12.21
C LEU A 246 -3.85 35.81 12.98
N GLU A 247 -3.90 35.89 14.32
CA GLU A 247 -3.02 35.13 15.21
C GLU A 247 -3.78 34.02 15.95
N ARG A 248 -3.15 32.81 15.95
CA ARG A 248 -3.69 31.67 16.69
C ARG A 248 -3.59 31.91 18.20
N GLY A 249 -4.67 31.65 18.90
CA GLY A 249 -4.74 31.67 20.36
C GLY A 249 -4.97 30.30 20.97
N LEU A 250 -5.18 30.28 22.26
CA LEU A 250 -5.43 29.05 23.03
C LEU A 250 -6.93 28.97 23.37
N PRO A 251 -7.54 27.75 23.32
CA PRO A 251 -8.94 27.57 23.67
C PRO A 251 -9.22 27.88 25.16
N ALA A 252 -10.47 28.09 25.51
CA ALA A 252 -10.89 28.18 26.90
C ALA A 252 -10.70 26.84 27.61
N GLU A 253 -10.13 26.84 28.81
CA GLU A 253 -9.92 25.65 29.64
C GLU A 253 -10.61 25.83 31.00
N PRO A 254 -11.53 24.95 31.40
CA PRO A 254 -12.20 25.06 32.70
C PRO A 254 -11.19 25.05 33.87
N GLY A 255 -11.28 26.06 34.73
CA GLY A 255 -10.39 26.22 35.90
C GLY A 255 -9.03 26.89 35.63
N VAL A 256 -8.63 27.07 34.37
CA VAL A 256 -7.36 27.72 33.99
C VAL A 256 -7.61 29.04 33.24
N ARG A 257 -8.51 29.02 32.25
CA ARG A 257 -8.80 30.18 31.41
C ARG A 257 -10.28 30.21 31.05
N LYS A 258 -10.95 31.32 31.39
CA LYS A 258 -12.39 31.48 31.15
C LYS A 258 -12.75 31.80 29.70
N GLU A 259 -11.86 32.47 28.96
CA GLU A 259 -12.09 32.91 27.59
C GLU A 259 -10.91 32.47 26.69
N PRO A 260 -11.18 32.17 25.39
CA PRO A 260 -10.12 31.89 24.42
C PRO A 260 -9.27 33.15 24.19
N THR A 261 -8.01 32.98 23.86
CA THR A 261 -7.06 34.04 23.51
C THR A 261 -6.82 34.13 22.02
N GLY A 262 -6.16 35.18 21.53
CA GLY A 262 -5.83 35.39 20.13
C GLY A 262 -7.05 35.68 19.26
N ASP A 263 -6.86 35.67 17.94
CA ASP A 263 -7.89 35.95 16.97
C ASP A 263 -8.77 34.72 16.63
N TYR A 264 -8.20 33.52 16.77
CA TYR A 264 -8.93 32.27 16.57
C TYR A 264 -8.29 31.12 17.35
N THR A 265 -9.08 30.08 17.58
CA THR A 265 -8.61 28.80 18.17
C THR A 265 -8.75 27.68 17.18
N VAL A 266 -7.91 26.69 17.32
CA VAL A 266 -7.86 25.49 16.43
C VAL A 266 -8.11 24.25 17.26
N GLU A 267 -9.04 23.42 16.82
CA GLU A 267 -9.29 22.10 17.37
C GLU A 267 -8.83 21.04 16.36
N GLU A 268 -7.64 20.52 16.57
CA GLU A 268 -6.99 19.59 15.63
C GLU A 268 -7.77 18.28 15.45
N LYS A 269 -8.35 17.76 16.54
CA LYS A 269 -9.11 16.50 16.52
C LYS A 269 -10.32 16.55 15.59
N ASN A 270 -11.05 17.67 15.57
CA ASN A 270 -12.24 17.86 14.76
C ASN A 270 -11.93 18.63 13.45
N ARG A 271 -10.66 18.96 13.21
CA ARG A 271 -10.21 19.81 12.09
C ARG A 271 -11.06 21.09 11.95
N SER A 272 -11.40 21.72 13.09
CA SER A 272 -12.23 22.93 13.15
C SER A 272 -11.45 24.15 13.64
N VAL A 273 -11.94 25.33 13.22
CA VAL A 273 -11.42 26.65 13.61
C VAL A 273 -12.58 27.50 14.13
N HIS A 274 -12.34 28.19 15.22
CA HIS A 274 -13.32 29.09 15.84
C HIS A 274 -12.73 30.47 16.02
N LEU A 275 -13.35 31.48 15.41
CA LEU A 275 -12.98 32.88 15.60
C LEU A 275 -13.38 33.33 17.01
N THR A 276 -12.51 34.08 17.66
CA THR A 276 -12.81 34.77 18.92
C THR A 276 -13.51 36.12 18.64
N LEU A 277 -14.12 36.76 19.66
CA LEU A 277 -14.68 38.08 19.51
C LEU A 277 -13.64 39.10 19.03
N GLN A 278 -12.41 39.01 19.53
CA GLN A 278 -11.29 39.83 19.08
C GLN A 278 -10.98 39.60 17.60
N GLY A 279 -10.95 38.34 17.18
CA GLY A 279 -10.67 37.94 15.77
C GLY A 279 -11.77 38.38 14.82
N ILE A 280 -13.04 38.32 15.24
CA ILE A 280 -14.18 38.83 14.47
C ILE A 280 -14.00 40.35 14.24
N ALA A 281 -13.80 41.14 15.30
CA ALA A 281 -13.63 42.59 15.18
C ALA A 281 -12.41 42.96 14.31
N LYS A 282 -11.31 42.21 14.41
CA LYS A 282 -10.13 42.43 13.59
C LYS A 282 -10.38 42.07 12.13
N ALA A 283 -11.09 40.96 11.85
CA ALA A 283 -11.47 40.55 10.50
C ALA A 283 -12.40 41.56 9.83
N GLU A 284 -13.44 42.05 10.56
CA GLU A 284 -14.35 43.11 10.08
C GLU A 284 -13.60 44.37 9.68
N LYS A 285 -12.66 44.79 10.52
CA LYS A 285 -11.79 45.95 10.20
C LYS A 285 -10.95 45.76 8.95
N LEU A 286 -10.37 44.54 8.77
CA LEU A 286 -9.55 44.21 7.60
C LEU A 286 -10.38 44.05 6.32
N LEU A 287 -11.63 43.64 6.45
CA LEU A 287 -12.57 43.51 5.34
C LEU A 287 -13.28 44.84 5.00
N GLY A 288 -13.36 45.77 5.95
CA GLY A 288 -14.11 47.01 5.83
C GLY A 288 -15.64 46.81 5.89
N ILE A 289 -16.09 45.84 6.69
CA ILE A 289 -17.51 45.50 6.87
C ILE A 289 -17.88 45.50 8.33
N GLU A 290 -19.19 45.59 8.62
CA GLU A 290 -19.74 45.36 9.93
C GLU A 290 -20.62 44.12 9.94
N GLY A 291 -20.57 43.34 11.03
CA GLY A 291 -21.35 42.12 11.18
C GLY A 291 -20.88 40.96 10.28
N LEU A 292 -19.67 40.43 10.50
CA LEU A 292 -19.12 39.33 9.73
C LEU A 292 -20.05 38.08 9.66
N PHE A 293 -20.81 37.82 10.73
CA PHE A 293 -21.79 36.74 10.79
C PHE A 293 -23.23 37.16 10.49
N SER A 294 -23.45 38.37 9.94
CA SER A 294 -24.76 38.74 9.42
C SER A 294 -25.13 37.89 8.19
N PRO A 295 -26.42 37.71 7.88
CA PRO A 295 -26.84 36.92 6.70
C PRO A 295 -26.19 37.38 5.39
N GLU A 296 -25.89 38.65 5.24
CA GLU A 296 -25.30 39.30 4.07
C GLU A 296 -23.82 38.96 3.93
N ASN A 297 -23.09 38.73 5.04
CA ASN A 297 -21.66 38.47 5.08
C ASN A 297 -21.30 37.03 5.40
N MET A 298 -22.27 36.11 5.51
CA MET A 298 -22.06 34.70 5.90
C MET A 298 -21.09 33.96 4.95
N GLU A 299 -21.15 34.30 3.67
CA GLU A 299 -20.21 33.72 2.65
C GLU A 299 -18.77 34.18 2.93
N LEU A 300 -18.55 35.45 3.29
CA LEU A 300 -17.22 35.96 3.63
C LEU A 300 -16.68 35.32 4.91
N ALA A 301 -17.57 35.17 5.92
CA ALA A 301 -17.21 34.48 7.16
C ALA A 301 -16.78 33.03 6.88
N HIS A 302 -17.53 32.30 6.05
CA HIS A 302 -17.22 30.93 5.64
C HIS A 302 -15.87 30.87 4.93
N MET A 303 -15.64 31.71 3.91
CA MET A 303 -14.37 31.73 3.17
C MET A 303 -13.17 32.03 4.09
N LEU A 304 -13.34 32.97 5.07
CA LEU A 304 -12.29 33.29 6.03
C LEU A 304 -11.96 32.09 6.94
N ILE A 305 -12.98 31.39 7.42
CA ILE A 305 -12.81 30.18 8.24
C ILE A 305 -12.06 29.10 7.41
N GLN A 306 -12.42 28.89 6.14
CA GLN A 306 -11.72 27.97 5.28
C GLN A 306 -10.28 28.39 5.02
N ALA A 307 -9.99 29.68 4.86
CA ALA A 307 -8.63 30.18 4.70
C ALA A 307 -7.77 29.92 5.96
N ILE A 308 -8.34 30.08 7.16
CA ILE A 308 -7.65 29.77 8.41
C ILE A 308 -7.48 28.26 8.56
N ARG A 309 -8.47 27.42 8.20
CA ARG A 309 -8.34 25.96 8.17
C ARG A 309 -7.22 25.52 7.23
N ALA A 310 -7.16 26.09 6.03
CA ALA A 310 -6.10 25.80 5.07
C ALA A 310 -4.71 26.18 5.61
N LYS A 311 -4.59 27.28 6.36
CA LYS A 311 -3.36 27.75 6.99
C LYS A 311 -2.89 26.81 8.10
N GLU A 312 -3.76 26.39 9.00
CA GLU A 312 -3.41 25.74 10.25
C GLU A 312 -3.48 24.21 10.22
N LEU A 313 -4.38 23.64 9.43
CA LEU A 313 -4.73 22.23 9.50
C LEU A 313 -4.35 21.43 8.25
N TYR A 314 -3.99 22.10 7.16
CA TYR A 314 -3.64 21.43 5.90
C TYR A 314 -2.24 21.86 5.47
N HIS A 315 -1.32 20.91 5.44
CA HIS A 315 0.10 21.15 5.21
C HIS A 315 0.54 20.55 3.88
N ARG A 316 1.35 21.32 3.15
CA ARG A 316 1.98 20.87 1.92
C ARG A 316 2.89 19.67 2.20
N ASP A 317 2.93 18.74 1.27
CA ASP A 317 3.70 17.49 1.32
C ASP A 317 3.24 16.48 2.39
N ARG A 318 2.13 16.79 3.09
CA ARG A 318 1.44 15.88 4.01
C ARG A 318 0.01 15.62 3.55
N ASP A 319 -0.82 16.66 3.50
CA ASP A 319 -2.24 16.56 3.15
C ASP A 319 -2.46 16.78 1.65
N TYR A 320 -1.55 17.47 0.98
CA TYR A 320 -1.57 17.75 -0.45
C TYR A 320 -0.16 18.05 -0.98
N ILE A 321 0.02 17.93 -2.30
CA ILE A 321 1.19 18.44 -3.02
C ILE A 321 0.78 19.51 -4.02
N VAL A 322 1.76 20.31 -4.46
CA VAL A 322 1.59 21.23 -5.59
C VAL A 322 2.42 20.72 -6.75
N GLN A 323 1.76 20.34 -7.83
CA GLN A 323 2.39 19.83 -9.04
C GLN A 323 1.74 20.49 -10.28
N ASP A 324 2.56 20.97 -11.21
CA ASP A 324 2.12 21.65 -12.44
C ASP A 324 1.13 22.80 -12.21
N GLY A 325 1.30 23.52 -11.10
CA GLY A 325 0.44 24.66 -10.71
C GLY A 325 -0.93 24.24 -10.16
N GLN A 326 -1.11 22.98 -9.81
CA GLN A 326 -2.34 22.44 -9.24
C GLN A 326 -2.09 21.85 -7.86
N VAL A 327 -3.07 21.97 -6.97
CA VAL A 327 -3.12 21.30 -5.68
C VAL A 327 -3.70 19.91 -5.88
N ILE A 328 -2.93 18.86 -5.51
CA ILE A 328 -3.36 17.46 -5.59
C ILE A 328 -3.40 16.90 -4.18
N ILE A 329 -4.54 16.34 -3.79
CA ILE A 329 -4.74 15.73 -2.47
C ILE A 329 -3.85 14.49 -2.32
N VAL A 330 -3.26 14.34 -1.14
CA VAL A 330 -2.62 13.10 -0.68
C VAL A 330 -3.60 12.38 0.24
N ASP A 331 -3.90 11.14 -0.07
CA ASP A 331 -4.76 10.31 0.78
C ASP A 331 -4.08 10.02 2.13
N GLU A 332 -4.76 10.29 3.22
CA GLU A 332 -4.21 10.19 4.58
C GLU A 332 -3.83 8.73 4.95
N PHE A 333 -4.58 7.75 4.44
CA PHE A 333 -4.39 6.34 4.79
C PHE A 333 -3.39 5.65 3.85
N THR A 334 -3.46 5.96 2.56
CA THR A 334 -2.65 5.28 1.55
C THR A 334 -1.40 6.06 1.16
N GLY A 335 -1.34 7.36 1.46
CA GLY A 335 -0.27 8.26 1.02
C GLY A 335 -0.25 8.48 -0.50
N ARG A 336 -1.32 8.11 -1.21
CA ARG A 336 -1.42 8.20 -2.67
C ARG A 336 -1.94 9.56 -3.11
N LEU A 337 -1.47 10.00 -4.27
CA LEU A 337 -2.04 11.15 -4.94
C LEU A 337 -3.46 10.83 -5.44
N MET A 338 -4.35 11.78 -5.27
CA MET A 338 -5.74 11.70 -5.72
C MET A 338 -6.01 12.78 -6.77
N PRO A 339 -5.49 12.63 -8.00
CA PRO A 339 -5.73 13.60 -9.05
C PRO A 339 -7.21 13.68 -9.39
N GLY A 340 -7.71 14.89 -9.61
CA GLY A 340 -9.12 15.16 -9.91
C GLY A 340 -10.04 15.20 -8.69
N ARG A 341 -9.58 14.81 -7.49
CA ARG A 341 -10.33 15.03 -6.25
C ARG A 341 -10.05 16.41 -5.68
N ARG A 342 -11.07 17.01 -5.05
CA ARG A 342 -10.99 18.31 -4.40
C ARG A 342 -11.63 18.26 -3.02
N TYR A 343 -11.09 19.04 -2.08
CA TYR A 343 -11.76 19.25 -0.81
C TYR A 343 -13.03 20.08 -1.04
N GLY A 344 -14.10 19.74 -0.34
CA GLY A 344 -15.37 20.44 -0.42
C GLY A 344 -15.41 21.79 0.33
N GLU A 345 -16.55 22.45 0.26
CA GLU A 345 -16.89 23.65 1.05
C GLU A 345 -15.91 24.83 0.87
N GLY A 346 -15.31 24.98 -0.29
CA GLY A 346 -14.36 26.07 -0.56
C GLY A 346 -12.96 25.87 0.04
N LEU A 347 -12.71 24.76 0.74
CA LEU A 347 -11.41 24.49 1.37
C LEU A 347 -10.30 24.29 0.32
N HIS A 348 -10.60 23.62 -0.80
CA HIS A 348 -9.60 23.42 -1.85
C HIS A 348 -9.16 24.74 -2.45
N GLN A 349 -10.09 25.64 -2.72
CA GLN A 349 -9.83 26.99 -3.20
C GLN A 349 -9.03 27.80 -2.17
N ALA A 350 -9.32 27.62 -0.88
CA ALA A 350 -8.53 28.26 0.18
C ALA A 350 -7.08 27.75 0.23
N ILE A 351 -6.86 26.47 -0.06
CA ILE A 351 -5.51 25.89 -0.18
C ILE A 351 -4.81 26.40 -1.45
N GLU A 352 -5.51 26.46 -2.59
CA GLU A 352 -4.99 27.06 -3.83
C GLU A 352 -4.57 28.52 -3.63
N ALA A 353 -5.39 29.30 -2.90
CA ALA A 353 -5.08 30.69 -2.53
C ALA A 353 -3.86 30.78 -1.60
N LYS A 354 -3.78 29.88 -0.61
CA LYS A 354 -2.63 29.79 0.31
C LYS A 354 -1.32 29.55 -0.43
N GLU A 355 -1.33 28.64 -1.42
CA GLU A 355 -0.16 28.28 -2.22
C GLU A 355 0.12 29.26 -3.38
N GLY A 356 -0.78 30.23 -3.62
CA GLY A 356 -0.65 31.20 -4.69
C GLY A 356 -0.76 30.60 -6.10
N VAL A 357 -1.36 29.42 -6.23
CA VAL A 357 -1.66 28.78 -7.52
C VAL A 357 -3.00 29.31 -8.05
N ARG A 358 -3.26 29.06 -9.35
CA ARG A 358 -4.54 29.44 -9.96
C ARG A 358 -5.69 28.74 -9.25
N ILE A 359 -6.66 29.54 -8.76
CA ILE A 359 -7.88 29.01 -8.16
C ILE A 359 -8.85 28.59 -9.28
N GLU A 360 -9.25 27.34 -9.25
CA GLU A 360 -10.30 26.86 -10.13
C GLU A 360 -11.69 27.24 -9.59
N ARG A 361 -12.62 27.45 -10.51
CA ARG A 361 -14.01 27.87 -10.17
C ARG A 361 -14.66 26.86 -9.22
N GLU A 362 -15.54 27.33 -8.36
CA GLU A 362 -16.36 26.47 -7.52
C GLU A 362 -17.23 25.57 -8.41
N ASN A 363 -17.24 24.27 -8.08
CA ASN A 363 -17.90 23.30 -8.94
C ASN A 363 -19.29 22.94 -8.38
N GLN A 364 -20.29 22.92 -9.26
CA GLN A 364 -21.61 22.42 -8.91
C GLN A 364 -21.65 20.89 -9.04
N THR A 365 -21.98 20.19 -7.94
CA THR A 365 -22.09 18.74 -7.93
C THR A 365 -23.27 18.27 -8.78
N LEU A 366 -23.02 17.46 -9.78
CA LEU A 366 -24.03 16.86 -10.65
C LEU A 366 -24.45 15.47 -10.16
N ALA A 367 -23.48 14.64 -9.76
CA ALA A 367 -23.74 13.30 -9.25
C ALA A 367 -22.68 12.91 -8.22
N THR A 368 -23.07 12.12 -7.23
CA THR A 368 -22.17 11.63 -6.21
C THR A 368 -22.58 10.25 -5.70
N ILE A 369 -21.61 9.40 -5.41
CA ILE A 369 -21.80 8.14 -4.70
C ILE A 369 -20.53 7.78 -3.92
N THR A 370 -20.66 7.18 -2.73
CA THR A 370 -19.52 6.62 -2.00
C THR A 370 -19.21 5.21 -2.49
N TYR A 371 -17.96 4.74 -2.34
CA TYR A 371 -17.64 3.33 -2.64
C TYR A 371 -18.52 2.37 -1.85
N GLN A 372 -18.79 2.66 -0.58
CA GLN A 372 -19.67 1.88 0.27
C GLN A 372 -21.04 1.67 -0.37
N ASN A 373 -21.68 2.73 -0.86
CA ASN A 373 -22.98 2.64 -1.49
C ASN A 373 -22.91 2.00 -2.86
N PHE A 374 -21.87 2.31 -3.64
CA PHE A 374 -21.70 1.77 -4.98
C PHE A 374 -21.56 0.24 -4.97
N PHE A 375 -20.64 -0.33 -4.19
CA PHE A 375 -20.42 -1.78 -4.17
C PHE A 375 -21.60 -2.56 -3.56
N ARG A 376 -22.49 -1.92 -2.82
CA ARG A 376 -23.73 -2.56 -2.35
C ARG A 376 -24.74 -2.78 -3.46
N LEU A 377 -24.61 -2.14 -4.61
CA LEU A 377 -25.49 -2.30 -5.76
C LEU A 377 -25.25 -3.61 -6.53
N TYR A 378 -24.10 -4.25 -6.35
CA TYR A 378 -23.81 -5.52 -7.02
C TYR A 378 -24.74 -6.62 -6.54
N GLU A 379 -25.25 -7.44 -7.50
CA GLU A 379 -26.03 -8.65 -7.21
C GLU A 379 -25.20 -9.62 -6.35
N LYS A 380 -23.92 -9.78 -6.70
CA LYS A 380 -22.94 -10.59 -5.99
C LYS A 380 -21.61 -9.85 -5.89
N ARG A 381 -21.00 -9.87 -4.72
CA ARG A 381 -19.67 -9.29 -4.49
C ARG A 381 -18.84 -10.20 -3.62
N ALA A 382 -17.55 -10.26 -3.89
CA ALA A 382 -16.56 -10.97 -3.11
C ALA A 382 -15.32 -10.09 -2.93
N GLY A 383 -14.50 -10.40 -1.97
CA GLY A 383 -13.28 -9.63 -1.71
C GLY A 383 -12.10 -10.52 -1.35
N MET A 384 -10.90 -10.01 -1.61
CA MET A 384 -9.67 -10.66 -1.19
C MET A 384 -8.67 -9.63 -0.66
N THR A 385 -7.97 -10.00 0.41
CA THR A 385 -6.91 -9.19 1.02
C THR A 385 -6.05 -10.05 1.96
N GLY A 386 -4.92 -9.51 2.42
CA GLY A 386 -4.08 -10.15 3.44
C GLY A 386 -4.54 -9.93 4.89
N THR A 387 -5.53 -9.08 5.14
CA THR A 387 -5.82 -8.48 6.46
C THR A 387 -7.27 -8.06 6.64
N ALA A 388 -8.25 -8.96 6.47
CA ALA A 388 -9.67 -8.65 6.62
C ALA A 388 -10.24 -8.99 8.01
N LYS A 389 -9.67 -9.99 8.69
CA LYS A 389 -10.27 -10.57 9.92
C LYS A 389 -10.41 -9.55 11.05
N THR A 390 -9.56 -8.55 11.12
CA THR A 390 -9.66 -7.48 12.13
C THR A 390 -10.89 -6.59 11.94
N GLU A 391 -11.40 -6.49 10.72
CA GLU A 391 -12.55 -5.66 10.33
C GLU A 391 -13.78 -6.51 9.97
N GLU A 392 -13.78 -7.81 10.32
CA GLU A 392 -14.85 -8.76 9.98
C GLU A 392 -16.25 -8.25 10.36
N LYS A 393 -16.36 -7.63 11.54
CA LYS A 393 -17.62 -7.08 12.02
C LYS A 393 -18.15 -5.99 11.10
N GLU A 394 -17.29 -5.08 10.65
CA GLU A 394 -17.67 -4.00 9.73
C GLU A 394 -18.06 -4.55 8.36
N PHE A 395 -17.32 -5.52 7.83
CA PHE A 395 -17.70 -6.19 6.58
C PHE A 395 -19.06 -6.87 6.66
N GLN A 396 -19.36 -7.48 7.81
CA GLN A 396 -20.61 -8.18 8.02
C GLN A 396 -21.78 -7.22 8.18
N GLU A 397 -21.63 -6.17 9.01
CA GLU A 397 -22.68 -5.19 9.30
C GLU A 397 -23.03 -4.31 8.09
N ILE A 398 -22.03 -3.87 7.30
CA ILE A 398 -22.23 -2.94 6.19
C ILE A 398 -22.53 -3.67 4.88
N TYR A 399 -21.77 -4.72 4.59
CA TYR A 399 -21.81 -5.40 3.28
C TYR A 399 -22.43 -6.80 3.33
N GLY A 400 -22.69 -7.36 4.49
CA GLY A 400 -23.17 -8.74 4.65
C GLY A 400 -22.17 -9.78 4.18
N MET A 401 -20.86 -9.49 4.29
CA MET A 401 -19.80 -10.36 3.80
C MET A 401 -19.04 -10.99 4.98
N ASP A 402 -18.98 -12.33 5.01
CA ASP A 402 -18.18 -13.07 5.98
C ASP A 402 -16.71 -13.11 5.56
N VAL A 403 -15.81 -13.21 6.55
CA VAL A 403 -14.37 -13.32 6.32
C VAL A 403 -13.89 -14.74 6.64
N VAL A 404 -13.34 -15.41 5.63
CA VAL A 404 -12.71 -16.73 5.78
C VAL A 404 -11.20 -16.58 5.68
N VAL A 405 -10.49 -16.96 6.74
CA VAL A 405 -9.03 -16.96 6.76
C VAL A 405 -8.51 -18.24 6.14
N VAL A 406 -7.99 -18.13 4.92
CA VAL A 406 -7.44 -19.27 4.18
C VAL A 406 -6.03 -19.57 4.70
N PRO A 407 -5.70 -20.83 5.01
CA PRO A 407 -4.37 -21.19 5.48
C PRO A 407 -3.31 -20.92 4.40
N THR A 408 -2.08 -20.62 4.83
CA THR A 408 -0.95 -20.46 3.92
C THR A 408 -0.49 -21.79 3.35
N ASN A 409 -0.03 -21.80 2.09
CA ASN A 409 0.51 -23.01 1.45
C ASN A 409 1.74 -23.58 2.19
N ARG A 410 2.57 -22.70 2.75
CA ARG A 410 3.72 -23.04 3.60
C ARG A 410 3.61 -22.32 4.94
N PRO A 411 4.09 -22.94 6.04
CA PRO A 411 4.07 -22.27 7.36
C PRO A 411 4.81 -20.93 7.34
N VAL A 412 4.25 -19.94 8.02
CA VAL A 412 4.91 -18.64 8.21
C VAL A 412 6.00 -18.79 9.26
N VAL A 413 7.25 -18.57 8.88
CA VAL A 413 8.43 -18.66 9.76
C VAL A 413 9.00 -17.29 10.15
N ARG A 414 8.33 -16.20 9.74
CA ARG A 414 8.70 -14.81 10.09
C ARG A 414 8.71 -14.62 11.60
N LYS A 415 9.71 -13.85 12.08
CA LYS A 415 9.84 -13.46 13.49
C LYS A 415 9.37 -12.03 13.70
N ASP A 416 8.25 -11.85 14.38
CA ASP A 416 7.74 -10.54 14.76
C ASP A 416 8.26 -10.19 16.17
N PHE A 417 9.23 -9.27 16.25
CA PHE A 417 9.82 -8.84 17.53
C PHE A 417 8.85 -7.91 18.28
N PRO A 418 8.93 -7.88 19.62
CA PRO A 418 8.19 -6.92 20.42
C PRO A 418 8.52 -5.48 20.04
N ASP A 419 7.53 -4.59 20.25
CA ASP A 419 7.71 -3.16 20.07
C ASP A 419 8.76 -2.60 21.02
N VAL A 420 9.50 -1.59 20.55
CA VAL A 420 10.44 -0.84 21.38
C VAL A 420 9.87 0.56 21.59
N VAL A 421 9.67 0.91 22.86
CA VAL A 421 9.02 2.18 23.26
C VAL A 421 10.06 3.20 23.66
N TYR A 422 9.95 4.40 23.13
CA TYR A 422 10.80 5.54 23.40
C TYR A 422 10.01 6.67 24.06
N ARG A 423 10.67 7.46 24.88
CA ARG A 423 10.05 8.63 25.52
C ARG A 423 9.74 9.73 24.49
N THR A 424 10.63 9.93 23.51
CA THR A 424 10.52 11.01 22.53
C THR A 424 10.62 10.48 21.11
N GLU A 425 9.98 11.16 20.17
CA GLU A 425 10.07 10.88 18.75
C GLU A 425 11.51 10.96 18.24
N LYS A 426 12.27 11.99 18.67
CA LYS A 426 13.69 12.14 18.32
C LYS A 426 14.53 10.94 18.76
N GLY A 427 14.31 10.45 19.99
CA GLY A 427 14.98 9.25 20.51
C GLY A 427 14.65 7.98 19.72
N LYS A 428 13.40 7.85 19.29
CA LYS A 428 12.91 6.79 18.42
C LYS A 428 13.62 6.79 17.06
N PHE A 429 13.66 7.94 16.37
CA PHE A 429 14.33 8.04 15.07
C PHE A 429 15.81 7.71 15.13
N TYR A 430 16.53 8.10 16.18
CA TYR A 430 17.92 7.65 16.38
C TYR A 430 18.05 6.13 16.46
N ALA A 431 17.14 5.48 17.17
CA ALA A 431 17.15 4.02 17.29
C ALA A 431 16.79 3.32 15.97
N VAL A 432 15.89 3.90 15.20
CA VAL A 432 15.58 3.43 13.82
C VAL A 432 16.82 3.52 12.94
N VAL A 433 17.56 4.62 12.97
CA VAL A 433 18.82 4.79 12.23
C VAL A 433 19.87 3.77 12.68
N GLU A 434 20.01 3.53 14.00
CA GLU A 434 20.89 2.50 14.57
C GLU A 434 20.55 1.10 14.02
N GLU A 435 19.26 0.74 13.98
CA GLU A 435 18.80 -0.55 13.46
C GLU A 435 19.04 -0.68 11.95
N ILE A 436 18.77 0.38 11.18
CA ILE A 436 19.04 0.40 9.73
C ILE A 436 20.52 0.20 9.45
N ALA A 437 21.40 0.94 10.14
CA ALA A 437 22.84 0.85 9.95
C ALA A 437 23.37 -0.56 10.26
N GLU A 438 22.91 -1.19 11.36
CA GLU A 438 23.29 -2.55 11.74
C GLU A 438 22.86 -3.58 10.67
N LYS A 439 21.64 -3.48 10.16
CA LYS A 439 21.13 -4.42 9.13
C LYS A 439 21.83 -4.22 7.80
N TYR A 440 22.00 -2.97 7.39
CA TYR A 440 22.70 -2.63 6.16
C TYR A 440 24.13 -3.16 6.12
N GLU A 441 24.89 -2.98 7.21
CA GLU A 441 26.27 -3.48 7.29
C GLU A 441 26.32 -5.01 7.20
N ARG A 442 25.40 -5.70 7.87
CA ARG A 442 25.27 -7.16 7.76
C ARG A 442 24.85 -7.64 6.36
N GLY A 443 24.40 -6.74 5.49
CA GLY A 443 23.90 -7.08 4.16
C GLY A 443 22.43 -7.44 4.12
N GLN A 444 21.71 -7.35 5.25
CA GLN A 444 20.26 -7.66 5.31
C GLN A 444 19.44 -6.54 4.70
N PRO A 445 18.50 -6.81 3.78
CA PRO A 445 17.61 -5.79 3.24
C PRO A 445 16.62 -5.29 4.30
N VAL A 446 16.31 -3.99 4.25
CA VAL A 446 15.43 -3.31 5.20
C VAL A 446 14.34 -2.54 4.45
N LEU A 447 13.10 -2.76 4.87
CA LEU A 447 11.96 -1.94 4.46
C LEU A 447 11.43 -1.19 5.68
N VAL A 448 11.45 0.14 5.61
CA VAL A 448 10.98 1.02 6.68
C VAL A 448 9.62 1.59 6.30
N GLY A 449 8.61 1.33 7.12
CA GLY A 449 7.28 1.93 7.00
C GLY A 449 7.17 3.20 7.85
N THR A 450 6.73 4.29 7.25
CA THR A 450 6.46 5.57 7.91
C THR A 450 5.00 5.99 7.66
N ILE A 451 4.43 6.81 8.52
CA ILE A 451 3.04 7.25 8.40
C ILE A 451 2.85 8.52 7.56
N SER A 452 3.93 9.27 7.29
CA SER A 452 3.84 10.50 6.49
C SER A 452 5.06 10.70 5.60
N ILE A 453 4.89 11.53 4.56
CA ILE A 453 5.96 11.94 3.65
C ILE A 453 7.05 12.68 4.45
N GLU A 454 6.67 13.58 5.34
CA GLU A 454 7.59 14.35 6.18
C GLU A 454 8.51 13.44 7.00
N LYS A 455 7.94 12.39 7.64
CA LYS A 455 8.71 11.43 8.43
C LYS A 455 9.64 10.58 7.57
N SER A 456 9.23 10.25 6.33
CA SER A 456 10.09 9.58 5.36
C SER A 456 11.28 10.44 4.96
N GLU A 457 11.04 11.70 4.62
CA GLU A 457 12.08 12.67 4.21
C GLU A 457 13.04 12.95 5.37
N ARG A 458 12.51 13.15 6.59
CA ARG A 458 13.33 13.32 7.80
C ARG A 458 14.26 12.13 8.04
N LEU A 459 13.75 10.91 7.93
CA LEU A 459 14.57 9.71 8.07
C LEU A 459 15.62 9.62 6.96
N SER A 460 15.23 9.89 5.72
CA SER A 460 16.15 9.95 4.58
C SER A 460 17.26 10.96 4.81
N GLN A 461 16.93 12.13 5.31
CA GLN A 461 17.93 13.16 5.62
C GLN A 461 18.90 12.72 6.73
N MET A 462 18.39 12.06 7.77
CA MET A 462 19.25 11.52 8.86
C MET A 462 20.22 10.45 8.35
N LEU A 463 19.85 9.66 7.33
CA LEU A 463 20.75 8.67 6.71
C LEU A 463 21.78 9.32 5.77
N LYS A 464 21.46 10.46 5.15
CA LYS A 464 22.35 11.21 4.24
C LYS A 464 23.33 12.13 4.97
N GLU A 465 22.92 12.67 6.13
CA GLU A 465 23.67 13.69 6.85
C GLU A 465 24.14 13.17 8.22
N PRO A 466 25.32 12.56 8.33
CA PRO A 466 25.84 12.03 9.60
C PRO A 466 25.87 13.03 10.76
N ARG A 467 25.94 14.34 10.45
CA ARG A 467 25.90 15.41 11.46
C ARG A 467 24.62 15.43 12.27
N LEU A 468 23.49 15.00 11.71
CA LEU A 468 22.20 14.95 12.41
C LEU A 468 22.15 13.85 13.48
N TYR A 469 23.09 12.90 13.42
CA TYR A 469 23.22 11.84 14.42
C TYR A 469 24.18 12.20 15.58
N LEU A 470 25.04 13.21 15.42
CA LEU A 470 26.00 13.63 16.45
C LEU A 470 25.38 13.87 17.84
N PRO A 471 24.21 14.53 17.99
CA PRO A 471 23.58 14.71 19.30
C PRO A 471 23.27 13.39 20.03
N ARG A 472 23.02 12.32 19.27
CA ARG A 472 22.83 10.98 19.85
C ARG A 472 24.12 10.41 20.41
N LEU A 473 25.23 10.55 19.71
CA LEU A 473 26.55 10.15 20.17
C LEU A 473 26.93 10.92 21.43
N GLU A 474 26.76 12.24 21.46
CA GLU A 474 27.00 13.09 22.61
C GLU A 474 26.19 12.65 23.83
N MET A 475 24.92 12.39 23.66
CA MET A 475 24.06 11.87 24.72
C MET A 475 24.54 10.51 25.27
N ARG A 476 24.97 9.60 24.40
CA ARG A 476 25.50 8.29 24.81
C ARG A 476 26.83 8.43 25.55
N LEU A 477 27.66 9.36 25.10
CA LEU A 477 28.90 9.71 25.75
C LEU A 477 28.67 10.25 27.17
N GLU A 478 27.73 11.16 27.37
CA GLU A 478 27.39 11.71 28.67
C GLU A 478 26.84 10.62 29.62
N LEU A 479 26.01 9.72 29.11
CA LEU A 479 25.56 8.56 29.91
C LEU A 479 26.72 7.66 30.33
N PHE A 480 27.68 7.42 29.44
CA PHE A 480 28.88 6.63 29.77
C PHE A 480 29.77 7.34 30.76
N LYS A 481 30.03 8.65 30.62
CA LYS A 481 30.80 9.46 31.59
C LYS A 481 30.18 9.39 32.98
N LYS A 482 28.86 9.52 33.10
CA LYS A 482 28.15 9.38 34.40
C LYS A 482 28.30 7.99 35.00
N ALA A 483 28.14 6.94 34.18
CA ALA A 483 28.26 5.56 34.63
C ALA A 483 29.68 5.18 35.04
N SER A 484 30.71 5.78 34.42
CA SER A 484 32.12 5.55 34.67
C SER A 484 32.77 6.50 35.68
N GLN A 485 32.01 7.42 36.30
CA GLN A 485 32.51 8.50 37.14
C GLN A 485 33.38 8.00 38.34
N LYS A 486 33.06 6.82 38.88
CA LYS A 486 33.80 6.21 40.03
C LYS A 486 35.00 5.38 39.60
N GLN A 487 35.24 5.20 38.33
CA GLN A 487 36.36 4.40 37.81
C GLN A 487 37.62 5.23 37.76
N GLN A 488 38.75 4.63 38.18
CA GLN A 488 40.05 5.30 38.24
C GLN A 488 41.15 4.39 37.69
N GLY A 489 42.25 5.00 37.26
CA GLY A 489 43.41 4.29 36.76
C GLY A 489 43.92 4.78 35.40
N PRO A 490 45.14 4.45 35.03
CA PRO A 490 45.79 4.99 33.82
C PRO A 490 45.02 4.67 32.53
N GLU A 491 44.44 3.48 32.43
CA GLU A 491 43.67 3.09 31.28
C GLU A 491 42.33 3.86 31.17
N TRP A 492 41.72 4.19 32.34
CA TRP A 492 40.53 5.03 32.39
C TRP A 492 40.82 6.47 31.98
N ASP A 493 41.97 7.00 32.34
CA ASP A 493 42.39 8.35 31.95
C ASP A 493 42.71 8.40 30.47
N ARG A 494 43.30 7.34 29.91
CA ARG A 494 43.50 7.20 28.47
C ARG A 494 42.19 7.14 27.71
N LEU A 495 41.22 6.38 28.21
CA LEU A 495 39.87 6.33 27.61
C LEU A 495 39.17 7.69 27.68
N ARG A 496 39.20 8.40 28.81
CA ARG A 496 38.61 9.74 28.95
C ARG A 496 39.21 10.72 27.96
N LYS A 497 40.53 10.73 27.78
CA LYS A 497 41.21 11.58 26.80
C LYS A 497 40.80 11.26 25.36
N LEU A 498 40.63 9.99 25.02
CA LEU A 498 40.11 9.56 23.74
C LEU A 498 38.69 10.08 23.49
N LEU A 499 37.83 10.03 24.50
CA LEU A 499 36.46 10.48 24.46
C LEU A 499 36.23 12.00 24.45
N GLU A 500 37.29 12.80 24.51
CA GLU A 500 37.21 14.26 24.35
C GLU A 500 36.86 14.67 22.87
N ARG A 501 37.09 13.78 21.91
CA ARG A 501 36.82 14.02 20.48
C ARG A 501 35.84 12.99 19.90
N PRO A 502 34.59 12.98 20.37
CA PRO A 502 33.64 11.93 20.07
C PRO A 502 33.33 11.82 18.57
N ALA A 503 33.37 12.95 17.87
CA ALA A 503 33.12 12.97 16.41
C ALA A 503 34.24 12.30 15.60
N GLN A 504 35.38 12.00 16.12
CA GLN A 504 36.50 11.34 15.43
C GLN A 504 36.65 9.86 15.78
N LEU A 505 35.88 9.36 16.76
CA LEU A 505 35.95 7.97 17.24
C LEU A 505 35.61 6.98 16.13
N LYS A 506 36.32 5.86 16.13
CA LYS A 506 36.07 4.66 15.36
C LYS A 506 35.89 3.46 16.29
N ASP A 507 35.30 2.40 15.77
CA ASP A 507 35.12 1.15 16.52
C ASP A 507 36.42 0.58 17.05
N GLU A 508 37.49 0.66 16.25
CA GLU A 508 38.84 0.20 16.57
C GLU A 508 39.43 0.92 17.80
N ASP A 509 39.09 2.19 18.01
CA ASP A 509 39.58 2.99 19.11
C ASP A 509 39.01 2.54 20.46
N LEU A 510 37.81 1.95 20.48
CA LEU A 510 37.14 1.48 21.68
C LEU A 510 37.49 0.03 22.05
N ALA A 511 37.94 -0.77 21.10
CA ALA A 511 38.21 -2.19 21.28
C ALA A 511 39.22 -2.49 22.40
N PRO A 512 40.34 -1.72 22.57
CA PRO A 512 41.33 -1.98 23.65
C PRO A 512 40.76 -1.85 25.07
N PHE A 513 39.67 -1.10 25.25
CA PHE A 513 39.06 -0.80 26.54
C PHE A 513 37.95 -1.76 26.95
N GLU A 514 37.59 -2.72 26.11
CA GLU A 514 36.52 -3.71 26.35
C GLU A 514 36.77 -4.48 27.67
N GLY A 515 38.01 -4.82 27.96
CA GLY A 515 38.40 -5.54 29.16
C GLY A 515 38.24 -4.76 30.48
N LEU A 516 38.11 -3.42 30.41
CA LEU A 516 37.88 -2.57 31.58
C LEU A 516 36.39 -2.57 32.01
N ILE A 517 35.50 -3.00 31.14
CA ILE A 517 34.06 -2.88 31.33
C ILE A 517 33.51 -4.17 31.95
N PRO A 518 32.84 -4.10 33.09
CA PRO A 518 32.27 -5.28 33.73
C PRO A 518 31.22 -5.94 32.80
N PRO A 519 31.02 -7.26 32.90
CA PRO A 519 30.14 -7.99 31.98
C PRO A 519 28.64 -7.67 32.17
N LYS A 520 28.27 -7.04 33.29
CA LYS A 520 26.87 -6.67 33.61
C LYS A 520 26.81 -5.33 34.36
N GLY A 521 25.61 -4.72 34.38
CA GLY A 521 25.33 -3.50 35.12
C GLY A 521 25.27 -2.24 34.29
N ASN A 522 24.98 -1.10 34.92
CA ASN A 522 24.76 0.18 34.26
C ASN A 522 25.94 0.64 33.38
N LEU A 523 27.15 0.36 33.81
CA LEU A 523 28.37 0.72 33.06
C LEU A 523 28.44 -0.08 31.74
N ARG A 524 28.14 -1.37 31.78
CA ARG A 524 28.06 -2.21 30.56
C ARG A 524 27.01 -1.70 29.60
N THR A 525 25.80 -1.40 30.08
CA THR A 525 24.73 -0.87 29.28
C THR A 525 25.10 0.46 28.61
N ALA A 526 25.75 1.36 29.36
CA ALA A 526 26.20 2.64 28.83
C ALA A 526 27.33 2.47 27.79
N TRP A 527 28.25 1.53 28.02
CA TRP A 527 29.34 1.19 27.10
C TRP A 527 28.81 0.63 25.78
N GLU A 528 27.90 -0.35 25.83
CA GLU A 528 27.28 -0.91 24.63
C GLU A 528 26.51 0.16 23.85
N GLY A 529 25.84 1.07 24.56
CA GLY A 529 25.14 2.20 23.91
C GLY A 529 26.13 3.17 23.24
N LEU A 530 27.30 3.43 23.83
CA LEU A 530 28.34 4.26 23.24
C LEU A 530 28.94 3.58 22.00
N LYS A 531 29.34 2.31 22.11
CA LYS A 531 29.87 1.53 20.97
C LYS A 531 28.91 1.54 19.79
N ARG A 532 27.62 1.24 20.05
CA ARG A 532 26.61 1.27 19.01
C ARG A 532 26.52 2.64 18.34
N ALA A 533 26.60 3.74 19.10
CA ALA A 533 26.52 5.08 18.53
C ALA A 533 27.76 5.44 17.70
N VAL A 534 28.97 5.05 18.14
CA VAL A 534 30.22 5.23 17.38
C VAL A 534 30.15 4.44 16.07
N HIS A 535 29.78 3.18 16.16
CA HIS A 535 29.61 2.29 15.02
C HIS A 535 28.59 2.83 14.00
N THR A 536 27.40 3.22 14.47
CA THR A 536 26.36 3.80 13.61
C THR A 536 26.87 5.04 12.87
N LEU A 537 27.61 5.93 13.58
CA LEU A 537 28.18 7.11 12.96
C LEU A 537 29.23 6.77 11.88
N ALA A 538 30.03 5.71 12.11
CA ALA A 538 31.00 5.24 11.13
C ALA A 538 30.31 4.72 9.84
N VAL A 539 29.24 3.94 10.00
CA VAL A 539 28.43 3.44 8.86
C VAL A 539 27.77 4.59 8.11
N LEU A 540 27.17 5.57 8.82
CA LEU A 540 26.55 6.74 8.19
C LEU A 540 27.55 7.58 7.38
N ARG A 541 28.81 7.66 7.82
CA ARG A 541 29.87 8.37 7.07
C ARG A 541 30.28 7.67 5.78
N GLN A 542 30.21 6.35 5.73
CA GLN A 542 30.40 5.59 4.50
C GLN A 542 29.24 5.79 3.53
N GLY A 543 28.10 6.24 4.04
CA GLY A 543 26.85 6.42 3.31
C GLY A 543 26.00 5.16 3.28
N ILE A 544 24.69 5.34 3.47
CA ILE A 544 23.68 4.28 3.31
C ILE A 544 22.83 4.63 2.10
N PRO A 545 23.11 4.02 0.91
CA PRO A 545 22.25 4.17 -0.26
C PRO A 545 20.84 3.68 0.08
N HIS A 546 19.83 4.50 -0.20
CA HIS A 546 18.45 4.15 0.08
C HIS A 546 17.50 4.80 -0.91
N GLN A 547 16.33 4.20 -1.04
CA GLN A 547 15.23 4.69 -1.87
C GLN A 547 14.08 5.13 -0.98
N VAL A 548 13.42 6.24 -1.36
CA VAL A 548 12.24 6.75 -0.66
C VAL A 548 11.04 6.64 -1.60
N LEU A 549 9.99 5.98 -1.11
CA LEU A 549 8.72 5.78 -1.82
C LEU A 549 7.63 6.55 -1.11
N HIS A 550 7.02 7.45 -1.83
CA HIS A 550 5.83 8.18 -1.39
C HIS A 550 5.02 8.62 -2.61
N ALA A 551 3.85 9.22 -2.38
CA ALA A 551 2.88 9.61 -3.40
C ALA A 551 3.46 10.43 -4.58
N LYS A 552 4.64 11.05 -4.45
CA LYS A 552 5.32 11.80 -5.52
C LYS A 552 5.95 10.93 -6.61
N HIS A 553 6.17 9.62 -6.36
CA HIS A 553 6.99 8.74 -7.21
C HIS A 553 6.25 7.52 -7.77
N HIS A 554 4.95 7.61 -7.94
CA HIS A 554 4.07 6.52 -8.39
C HIS A 554 4.60 5.71 -9.58
N ALA A 555 5.14 6.37 -10.59
CA ALA A 555 5.61 5.70 -11.81
C ALA A 555 6.81 4.75 -11.58
N ARG A 556 7.61 5.00 -10.53
CA ARG A 556 8.78 4.16 -10.17
C ARG A 556 8.52 3.23 -8.99
N GLU A 557 7.36 3.29 -8.41
CA GLU A 557 7.04 2.59 -7.17
C GLU A 557 7.24 1.06 -7.31
N ALA A 558 6.68 0.48 -8.35
CA ALA A 558 6.78 -0.96 -8.60
C ALA A 558 8.22 -1.42 -8.85
N GLU A 559 9.03 -0.58 -9.53
CA GLU A 559 10.45 -0.86 -9.80
C GLU A 559 11.27 -0.93 -8.52
N ILE A 560 11.13 0.09 -7.67
CA ILE A 560 11.88 0.17 -6.43
C ILE A 560 11.47 -0.96 -5.48
N VAL A 561 10.17 -1.25 -5.38
CA VAL A 561 9.65 -2.33 -4.53
C VAL A 561 10.13 -3.69 -5.00
N ALA A 562 10.18 -3.94 -6.30
CA ALA A 562 10.66 -5.19 -6.86
C ALA A 562 12.13 -5.48 -6.47
N GLN A 563 12.93 -4.45 -6.20
CA GLN A 563 14.33 -4.56 -5.80
C GLN A 563 14.56 -4.47 -4.28
N ALA A 564 13.53 -4.17 -3.50
CA ALA A 564 13.65 -4.00 -2.04
C ALA A 564 14.13 -5.25 -1.28
N GLY A 565 14.06 -6.43 -1.89
CA GLY A 565 14.54 -7.69 -1.34
C GLY A 565 16.02 -8.02 -1.62
N ARG A 566 16.78 -7.15 -2.31
CA ARG A 566 18.20 -7.38 -2.58
C ARG A 566 19.05 -7.09 -1.36
N SER A 567 20.20 -7.76 -1.24
CA SER A 567 21.14 -7.51 -0.16
C SER A 567 21.59 -6.04 -0.11
N LYS A 568 21.81 -5.51 1.09
CA LYS A 568 22.19 -4.11 1.34
C LYS A 568 21.19 -3.06 0.80
N THR A 569 19.96 -3.43 0.51
CA THR A 569 18.94 -2.46 0.07
C THR A 569 18.19 -1.90 1.27
N VAL A 570 18.09 -0.57 1.33
CA VAL A 570 17.27 0.15 2.30
C VAL A 570 16.18 0.90 1.54
N THR A 571 14.92 0.60 1.85
CA THR A 571 13.76 1.24 1.25
C THR A 571 12.91 1.88 2.34
N ILE A 572 12.64 3.18 2.22
CA ILE A 572 11.73 3.91 3.11
C ILE A 572 10.44 4.14 2.33
N ALA A 573 9.32 3.69 2.87
CA ALA A 573 8.02 3.78 2.21
C ALA A 573 6.98 4.41 3.14
N THR A 574 6.22 5.36 2.62
CA THR A 574 5.00 5.78 3.30
C THR A 574 3.97 4.67 3.21
N ASN A 575 3.11 4.55 4.21
CA ASN A 575 2.06 3.55 4.36
C ASN A 575 1.92 2.60 3.16
N MET A 576 1.09 2.43 2.41
CA MET A 576 0.79 1.44 1.40
C MET A 576 1.57 1.58 0.08
N ALA A 577 2.64 2.39 0.02
CA ALA A 577 3.47 2.49 -1.19
C ALA A 577 3.94 1.10 -1.64
N GLY A 578 3.74 0.74 -2.92
CA GLY A 578 4.03 -0.58 -3.47
C GLY A 578 3.05 -1.70 -3.05
N ARG A 579 1.85 -1.39 -2.56
CA ARG A 579 0.79 -2.37 -2.32
C ARG A 579 0.45 -3.10 -3.63
N GLY A 580 0.19 -4.41 -3.55
CA GLY A 580 -0.04 -5.25 -4.73
C GLY A 580 1.22 -5.67 -5.49
N THR A 581 2.41 -5.19 -5.08
CA THR A 581 3.70 -5.61 -5.66
C THR A 581 4.40 -6.59 -4.72
N ASP A 582 4.89 -7.70 -5.28
CA ASP A 582 5.61 -8.72 -4.52
C ASP A 582 7.08 -8.33 -4.34
N ILE A 583 7.61 -8.52 -3.12
CA ILE A 583 9.04 -8.34 -2.81
C ILE A 583 9.69 -9.73 -2.79
N LYS A 584 10.47 -10.02 -3.83
CA LYS A 584 11.24 -11.27 -3.91
C LYS A 584 12.60 -11.06 -3.25
N LEU A 585 13.02 -12.01 -2.42
CA LEU A 585 14.38 -12.00 -1.87
C LEU A 585 15.41 -12.15 -3.01
N GLY A 586 16.50 -11.39 -2.94
CA GLY A 586 17.48 -11.32 -4.02
C GLY A 586 17.10 -10.44 -5.20
N GLY A 587 15.90 -9.84 -5.19
CA GLY A 587 15.33 -9.04 -6.27
C GLY A 587 14.42 -9.83 -7.21
N ASN A 588 13.78 -9.13 -8.13
CA ASN A 588 12.87 -9.73 -9.09
C ASN A 588 13.54 -9.85 -10.47
N PRO A 589 14.00 -11.05 -10.87
CA PRO A 589 14.68 -11.25 -12.15
C PRO A 589 13.78 -11.02 -13.37
N GLU A 590 12.47 -11.30 -13.26
CA GLU A 590 11.50 -11.04 -14.33
C GLU A 590 11.40 -9.53 -14.61
N TYR A 591 11.35 -8.74 -13.54
CA TYR A 591 11.30 -7.29 -13.66
C TYR A 591 12.59 -6.71 -14.28
N LEU A 592 13.76 -7.20 -13.86
CA LEU A 592 15.04 -6.74 -14.39
C LEU A 592 15.20 -7.13 -15.87
N ALA A 593 14.76 -8.33 -16.25
CA ALA A 593 14.74 -8.78 -17.64
C ALA A 593 13.79 -7.94 -18.50
N ALA A 594 12.59 -7.64 -17.98
CA ALA A 594 11.63 -6.77 -18.66
C ALA A 594 12.18 -5.37 -18.88
N ALA A 595 12.80 -4.77 -17.85
CA ALA A 595 13.42 -3.45 -17.95
C ALA A 595 14.62 -3.42 -18.93
N LEU A 596 15.36 -4.52 -19.03
CA LEU A 596 16.43 -4.67 -20.03
C LEU A 596 15.87 -4.67 -21.45
N LEU A 597 14.84 -5.48 -21.69
CA LEU A 597 14.21 -5.59 -23.02
C LEU A 597 13.50 -4.30 -23.44
N GLU A 598 12.87 -3.60 -22.49
CA GLU A 598 12.22 -2.31 -22.75
C GLU A 598 13.23 -1.23 -23.24
N LYS A 599 14.44 -1.22 -22.68
CA LYS A 599 15.53 -0.35 -23.15
C LYS A 599 15.98 -0.68 -24.59
N GLU A 600 15.82 -1.91 -25.01
CA GLU A 600 16.10 -2.38 -26.37
C GLU A 600 14.91 -2.25 -27.33
N GLY A 601 13.81 -1.64 -26.87
CA GLY A 601 12.64 -1.30 -27.69
C GLY A 601 11.54 -2.36 -27.73
N PHE A 602 11.61 -3.40 -26.89
CA PHE A 602 10.54 -4.39 -26.79
C PHE A 602 9.45 -3.91 -25.82
N ASP A 603 8.17 -4.12 -26.19
CA ASP A 603 7.06 -3.84 -25.29
C ASP A 603 7.00 -4.93 -24.19
N ARG A 604 7.29 -4.53 -22.95
CA ARG A 604 7.25 -5.42 -21.78
C ARG A 604 5.88 -6.05 -21.52
N TYR A 605 4.81 -5.46 -22.07
CA TYR A 605 3.44 -5.92 -21.92
C TYR A 605 2.96 -6.77 -23.09
N GLU A 606 3.79 -6.97 -24.12
CA GLU A 606 3.50 -7.93 -25.16
C GLU A 606 3.56 -9.36 -24.58
N TRP A 607 2.49 -10.12 -24.72
CA TRP A 607 2.35 -11.45 -24.11
C TRP A 607 3.49 -12.44 -24.49
N LYS A 608 4.05 -12.34 -25.69
CA LYS A 608 5.18 -13.17 -26.13
C LYS A 608 6.48 -12.78 -25.43
N VAL A 609 6.70 -11.46 -25.21
CA VAL A 609 7.85 -10.96 -24.48
C VAL A 609 7.74 -11.38 -23.01
N GLU A 610 6.58 -11.30 -22.43
CA GLU A 610 6.35 -11.74 -21.05
C GLU A 610 6.55 -13.25 -20.90
N LEU A 611 6.04 -14.05 -21.84
CA LEU A 611 6.22 -15.50 -21.86
C LEU A 611 7.70 -15.87 -22.02
N PHE A 612 8.42 -15.17 -22.90
CA PHE A 612 9.86 -15.33 -23.09
C PHE A 612 10.61 -15.09 -21.76
N ILE A 613 10.36 -13.96 -21.11
CA ILE A 613 10.99 -13.61 -19.82
C ILE A 613 10.72 -14.69 -18.77
N LYS A 614 9.48 -15.13 -18.63
CA LYS A 614 9.11 -16.20 -17.68
C LYS A 614 9.84 -17.50 -17.96
N LYS A 615 9.96 -17.90 -19.21
CA LYS A 615 10.69 -19.11 -19.60
C LYS A 615 12.19 -19.00 -19.31
N MET A 616 12.81 -17.86 -19.61
CA MET A 616 14.21 -17.58 -19.31
C MET A 616 14.49 -17.61 -17.80
N VAL A 617 13.66 -16.96 -17.02
CA VAL A 617 13.79 -16.93 -15.55
C VAL A 617 13.52 -18.30 -14.93
N ALA A 618 12.59 -19.08 -15.49
CA ALA A 618 12.32 -20.45 -15.05
C ALA A 618 13.40 -21.46 -15.48
N GLY A 619 14.41 -21.06 -16.27
CA GLY A 619 15.46 -21.95 -16.76
C GLY A 619 15.05 -22.85 -17.95
N LYS A 620 13.91 -22.57 -18.58
CA LYS A 620 13.41 -23.28 -19.78
C LYS A 620 14.00 -22.67 -21.06
N GLU A 621 15.33 -22.72 -21.18
CA GLU A 621 16.07 -21.99 -22.20
C GLU A 621 15.77 -22.43 -23.64
N GLU A 622 15.50 -23.71 -23.89
CA GLU A 622 15.16 -24.21 -25.24
C GLU A 622 13.82 -23.64 -25.72
N GLU A 623 12.81 -23.60 -24.81
CA GLU A 623 11.50 -23.03 -25.09
C GLU A 623 11.58 -21.50 -25.27
N ALA A 624 12.46 -20.85 -24.51
CA ALA A 624 12.69 -19.41 -24.62
C ALA A 624 13.38 -19.03 -25.92
N ARG A 625 14.34 -19.84 -26.42
CA ARG A 625 15.03 -19.58 -27.69
C ARG A 625 14.10 -19.58 -28.90
N ALA A 626 13.11 -20.45 -28.92
CA ALA A 626 12.10 -20.42 -29.97
C ALA A 626 11.34 -19.10 -30.03
N LEU A 627 10.94 -18.58 -28.85
CA LEU A 627 10.30 -17.27 -28.73
C LEU A 627 11.25 -16.11 -29.06
N ALA A 628 12.51 -16.21 -28.65
CA ALA A 628 13.53 -15.21 -28.94
C ALA A 628 13.74 -15.02 -30.46
N GLN A 629 13.80 -16.14 -31.21
CA GLN A 629 13.90 -16.10 -32.67
C GLN A 629 12.68 -15.44 -33.31
N GLU A 630 11.47 -15.74 -32.82
CA GLU A 630 10.23 -15.13 -33.32
C GLU A 630 10.17 -13.63 -33.04
N LEU A 631 10.64 -13.21 -31.87
CA LEU A 631 10.65 -11.82 -31.43
C LEU A 631 11.86 -11.01 -31.94
N GLY A 632 12.85 -11.66 -32.55
CA GLY A 632 14.10 -11.01 -32.97
C GLY A 632 15.00 -10.59 -31.82
N ILE A 633 14.94 -11.26 -30.67
CA ILE A 633 15.77 -11.00 -29.50
C ILE A 633 17.17 -11.57 -29.73
N ARG A 634 18.22 -10.75 -29.57
CA ARG A 634 19.62 -11.11 -29.79
C ARG A 634 20.16 -12.05 -28.70
N GLU A 635 21.09 -12.96 -29.05
CA GLU A 635 21.69 -13.92 -28.11
C GLU A 635 22.36 -13.24 -26.91
N GLU A 636 22.96 -12.06 -27.11
CA GLU A 636 23.56 -11.25 -26.04
C GLU A 636 22.57 -10.90 -24.92
N LEU A 637 21.30 -10.65 -25.28
CA LEU A 637 20.24 -10.35 -24.31
C LEU A 637 19.82 -11.62 -23.55
N LEU A 638 19.82 -12.80 -24.20
CA LEU A 638 19.57 -14.07 -23.52
C LEU A 638 20.65 -14.35 -22.47
N GLU A 639 21.93 -14.15 -22.82
CA GLU A 639 23.04 -14.30 -21.88
C GLU A 639 22.90 -13.34 -20.70
N ARG A 640 22.60 -12.07 -20.95
CA ARG A 640 22.42 -11.08 -19.88
C ARG A 640 21.24 -11.42 -18.97
N ILE A 641 20.13 -11.91 -19.51
CA ILE A 641 18.97 -12.34 -18.70
C ILE A 641 19.35 -13.58 -17.85
N ARG A 642 20.18 -14.49 -18.39
CA ARG A 642 20.71 -15.63 -17.62
C ARG A 642 21.57 -15.16 -16.45
N GLU A 643 22.47 -14.21 -16.68
CA GLU A 643 23.31 -13.61 -15.63
C GLU A 643 22.43 -12.97 -14.55
N ILE A 644 21.43 -12.16 -14.93
CA ILE A 644 20.47 -11.55 -14.00
C ILE A 644 19.79 -12.61 -13.13
N ARG A 645 19.34 -13.71 -13.73
CA ARG A 645 18.72 -14.81 -12.98
C ARG A 645 19.68 -15.41 -11.94
N GLU A 646 20.91 -15.70 -12.33
CA GLU A 646 21.90 -16.29 -11.42
C GLU A 646 22.34 -15.30 -10.32
N GLU A 647 22.53 -14.01 -10.65
CA GLU A 647 22.81 -12.96 -9.67
C GLU A 647 21.69 -12.87 -8.62
N CYS A 648 20.43 -12.83 -9.07
CA CYS A 648 19.28 -12.79 -8.16
C CYS A 648 19.18 -14.03 -7.27
N LYS A 649 19.45 -15.22 -7.82
CA LYS A 649 19.42 -16.48 -7.07
C LYS A 649 20.51 -16.53 -6.00
N GLN A 650 21.73 -16.16 -6.33
CA GLN A 650 22.82 -16.10 -5.36
C GLN A 650 22.55 -15.08 -4.25
N ASP A 651 21.99 -13.95 -4.61
CA ASP A 651 21.61 -12.92 -3.64
C ASP A 651 20.44 -13.36 -2.75
N GLU A 652 19.46 -14.08 -3.32
CA GLU A 652 18.36 -14.70 -2.56
C GLU A 652 18.88 -15.65 -1.48
N GLU A 653 19.82 -16.53 -1.82
CA GLU A 653 20.42 -17.46 -0.87
C GLU A 653 21.16 -16.72 0.25
N ARG A 654 21.90 -15.65 -0.10
CA ARG A 654 22.59 -14.77 0.85
C ARG A 654 21.61 -14.11 1.80
N VAL A 655 20.59 -13.46 1.26
CA VAL A 655 19.56 -12.75 2.05
C VAL A 655 18.78 -13.72 2.94
N ARG A 656 18.45 -14.90 2.43
CA ARG A 656 17.78 -15.98 3.20
C ARG A 656 18.65 -16.46 4.38
N ALA A 657 19.97 -16.57 4.18
CA ALA A 657 20.91 -16.90 5.26
C ALA A 657 20.97 -15.82 6.33
N LEU A 658 20.87 -14.54 5.94
CA LEU A 658 20.85 -13.39 6.87
C LEU A 658 19.52 -13.20 7.61
N GLY A 659 18.50 -14.01 7.32
CA GLY A 659 17.20 -13.95 8.00
C GLY A 659 16.10 -13.28 7.19
N GLY A 660 16.31 -13.05 5.89
CA GLY A 660 15.33 -12.48 4.98
C GLY A 660 15.16 -10.96 5.11
N LEU A 661 14.07 -10.43 4.58
CA LEU A 661 13.73 -9.00 4.63
C LEU A 661 13.36 -8.58 6.06
N PHE A 662 13.98 -7.51 6.55
CA PHE A 662 13.67 -6.90 7.84
C PHE A 662 12.72 -5.72 7.68
N ILE A 663 11.60 -5.76 8.40
CA ILE A 663 10.60 -4.69 8.40
C ILE A 663 10.77 -3.81 9.64
N ILE A 664 10.86 -2.50 9.45
CA ILE A 664 10.82 -1.52 10.52
C ILE A 664 9.53 -0.71 10.39
N GLY A 665 8.68 -0.73 11.41
CA GLY A 665 7.58 0.22 11.56
C GLY A 665 8.04 1.38 12.44
N THR A 666 7.94 2.62 11.97
CA THR A 666 8.35 3.80 12.76
C THR A 666 7.28 4.28 13.72
N GLU A 667 6.07 3.80 13.58
CA GLU A 667 4.90 4.06 14.43
C GLU A 667 3.88 2.95 14.30
N ARG A 668 2.92 2.91 15.22
CA ARG A 668 1.71 2.12 15.09
C ARG A 668 0.64 2.95 14.38
N HIS A 669 -0.18 2.27 13.58
CA HIS A 669 -1.34 2.86 12.94
C HIS A 669 -2.59 2.67 13.81
N GLU A 670 -3.60 3.49 13.61
CA GLU A 670 -4.90 3.35 14.29
C GLU A 670 -5.51 1.96 14.05
N SER A 671 -5.47 1.50 12.80
CA SER A 671 -5.89 0.14 12.49
C SER A 671 -4.70 -0.84 12.55
N ARG A 672 -4.87 -1.88 13.37
CA ARG A 672 -3.93 -3.02 13.45
C ARG A 672 -3.72 -3.70 12.09
N ARG A 673 -4.69 -3.59 11.21
CA ARG A 673 -4.68 -4.11 9.86
C ARG A 673 -3.51 -3.54 9.04
N ILE A 674 -3.28 -2.24 9.10
CA ILE A 674 -2.18 -1.56 8.38
C ILE A 674 -0.81 -2.06 8.88
N ASP A 675 -0.67 -2.23 10.18
CA ASP A 675 0.55 -2.84 10.75
C ASP A 675 0.78 -4.26 10.24
N ASN A 676 -0.28 -5.06 10.14
CA ASN A 676 -0.20 -6.43 9.61
C ASN A 676 0.12 -6.46 8.12
N GLN A 677 -0.35 -5.50 7.34
CA GLN A 677 0.01 -5.36 5.93
C GLN A 677 1.49 -5.02 5.76
N LEU A 678 2.04 -4.14 6.59
CA LEU A 678 3.45 -3.82 6.59
C LEU A 678 4.30 -5.06 6.95
N ARG A 679 3.95 -5.78 8.04
CA ARG A 679 4.60 -7.04 8.40
C ARG A 679 4.52 -8.09 7.30
N GLY A 680 3.38 -8.18 6.63
CA GLY A 680 3.10 -9.15 5.55
C GLY A 680 3.95 -8.94 4.30
N ARG A 681 4.74 -7.88 4.23
CA ARG A 681 5.72 -7.69 3.16
C ARG A 681 6.93 -8.60 3.28
N SER A 682 7.16 -9.19 4.44
CA SER A 682 8.26 -10.11 4.74
C SER A 682 7.75 -11.48 5.18
N GLY A 683 8.57 -12.52 4.98
CA GLY A 683 8.26 -13.89 5.40
C GLY A 683 7.16 -14.55 4.56
N ARG A 684 7.21 -14.38 3.22
CA ARG A 684 6.25 -14.93 2.27
C ARG A 684 6.65 -16.33 1.81
N GLN A 685 5.67 -17.18 1.49
CA GLN A 685 5.86 -18.53 0.95
C GLN A 685 6.87 -19.39 1.74
N GLY A 686 6.88 -19.24 3.08
CA GLY A 686 7.80 -19.96 3.96
C GLY A 686 9.21 -19.38 4.02
N ASP A 687 9.46 -18.21 3.42
CA ASP A 687 10.74 -17.52 3.55
C ASP A 687 10.95 -16.97 4.96
N LYS A 688 12.22 -16.86 5.34
CA LYS A 688 12.60 -16.13 6.55
C LYS A 688 12.29 -14.66 6.40
N GLY A 689 12.01 -14.02 7.51
CA GLY A 689 11.79 -12.59 7.61
C GLY A 689 11.62 -12.15 9.04
N SER A 690 11.62 -10.87 9.27
CA SER A 690 11.39 -10.33 10.62
C SER A 690 10.81 -8.93 10.59
N SER A 691 10.14 -8.55 11.69
CA SER A 691 9.60 -7.21 11.85
C SER A 691 9.82 -6.66 13.25
N ARG A 692 9.95 -5.35 13.37
CA ARG A 692 9.99 -4.61 14.63
C ARG A 692 9.35 -3.24 14.48
N PHE A 693 8.53 -2.87 15.45
CA PHE A 693 7.97 -1.52 15.53
C PHE A 693 8.70 -0.69 16.60
N PHE A 694 8.95 0.55 16.24
CA PHE A 694 9.54 1.57 17.11
C PHE A 694 8.47 2.62 17.37
N VAL A 695 8.08 2.81 18.62
CA VAL A 695 7.02 3.73 19.01
C VAL A 695 7.53 4.73 20.02
N SER A 696 6.93 5.92 20.11
CA SER A 696 7.26 6.92 21.11
C SER A 696 6.00 7.44 21.79
N LEU A 697 6.15 7.99 22.98
CA LEU A 697 5.05 8.65 23.69
C LEU A 697 4.61 9.97 23.03
N ASP A 698 5.42 10.46 22.08
CA ASP A 698 5.11 11.65 21.27
C ASP A 698 4.35 11.30 19.97
N ASP A 699 4.15 10.01 19.68
CA ASP A 699 3.39 9.59 18.48
C ASP A 699 1.91 9.94 18.63
N GLU A 700 1.25 10.29 17.51
CA GLU A 700 -0.15 10.75 17.52
C GLU A 700 -1.09 9.74 18.18
N LEU A 701 -0.90 8.46 17.92
CA LEU A 701 -1.69 7.37 18.52
C LEU A 701 -1.52 7.28 20.04
N MET A 702 -0.43 7.79 20.60
CA MET A 702 -0.12 7.71 22.04
C MET A 702 -0.56 8.96 22.82
N LYS A 703 -0.91 10.03 22.13
CA LYS A 703 -1.48 11.28 22.70
C LYS A 703 -2.98 11.16 22.90
#